data_67b137f8cc4c091d867304d49aeb3f13
#
_entry.id   67b137f8cc4c091d867304d49aeb3f13
#
_cell.length_a   1.000
_cell.length_b   1.000
_cell.length_c   1.000
_cell.angle_alpha   90.00
_cell.angle_beta   90.00
_cell.angle_gamma   90.00
#
_symmetry.space_group_name_H-M   'P 1'
#
loop_
_entity.id
_entity.type
_entity.pdbx_description
1 polymer ?
#
loop_
_entity_poly.entity_id
_entity_poly.type
_entity_poly.pdbx_seq_one_letter_code
_entity_poly.pdbx_strand_id
1 'polypeptide(L)'
;MLRVELLDRVTPARLVLIEAPGGSGKTTFAEQLVADWEGVTIRVRITADTDLDGLVAQLVRALRRAGLGDDADVVAVADATDAMDRLVGVFARRTDGVTLFVDDLHHLETEACTTLADVIADLPPRCRAILSGRDLGSFADIAVRVDARRVGLPDLQLASTEIAELLGEQAGDVLVAELLAATDGWPAAVALAAARLRHDPRWSPSGAGGVKALLHSLVEEIALSDPIAATLTRLPMFDEETVKILTGGDGTSVGRLLDLPTRAMGRWKVVPASIRELIAGTDQLPEALALDIARHFHTCGETAAAVALLRQECEPGTVLSYLSELRWTELAELEVAELRALVEELASQHEDTYTAFLVAAARAVELSDRTLRGVWLADAATRAGDDGAIARSVRAELARDHLRAADVDGGAAEAEDVLRAATDDERVTRGRALVTVGMKAAFDCTAESLARAARTFTEAAGEYRLAGETRWQAETLARLGYTALYMAGHPAEGQAAMAEALALLPVGDRVRAFWLTNYADVLDFLGRDVEADAAVREALDIGVRRHDDTTVGMAWWTRSWLAAHRGDVAGLRVALAEVERHRGAWLQDGQDVEYLGSSAEHLALVGDLVGYHDYIGRADEVAARIGFPEPVETARAWYESLHGDPQRGLEIIATLEVSRSVVPSGRARRLLFLAVAHLRLGNLTEAAAKAREAFAAAEAMGVPDLHHRMHRALLDQLAPVLTDDVATAAELPATNLQLLGGFSLTVGGIDRTPQPGHPATLVKLLALRSTMTVESAIDELWPEADVTTGRARLRNLLNRLKDRAGPIAIRDGETLRLDETATVDATAFDDAAAIALSAPPDERVGRARHALALYTGELLPGDLYEDWATLARARLQRRFVSLADLVAADSIERGDLDEAARLLDLGIAAEPLDESRALQLCELLTEQGRLSMARVVARRCIDVMTALAITPSDDLMAFAS
;
A
#
# COMPACT_ATOMS: atom_id res chain seq x y z
N MET A 1 30.90 -18.95 -15.69
CA MET A 1 30.63 -20.05 -16.61
C MET A 1 29.13 -20.19 -16.77
N LEU A 2 28.60 -19.96 -17.96
CA LEU A 2 27.18 -20.05 -18.29
C LEU A 2 26.91 -21.37 -19.03
N ARG A 3 25.93 -22.16 -18.57
CA ARG A 3 25.62 -23.47 -19.17
C ARG A 3 24.58 -23.34 -20.28
N VAL A 4 24.96 -22.69 -21.38
CA VAL A 4 24.07 -22.25 -22.45
C VAL A 4 23.26 -23.42 -23.04
N GLU A 5 23.87 -24.54 -23.36
CA GLU A 5 23.14 -25.67 -23.96
C GLU A 5 22.11 -26.29 -23.01
N LEU A 6 22.40 -26.35 -21.71
CA LEU A 6 21.46 -26.85 -20.72
C LEU A 6 20.34 -25.84 -20.47
N LEU A 7 20.65 -24.53 -20.43
CA LEU A 7 19.69 -23.45 -20.33
C LEU A 7 18.71 -23.48 -21.51
N ASP A 8 19.19 -23.52 -22.75
CA ASP A 8 18.34 -23.54 -23.95
C ASP A 8 17.35 -24.73 -23.96
N ARG A 9 17.77 -25.87 -23.41
CA ARG A 9 16.94 -27.06 -23.30
C ARG A 9 15.82 -26.94 -22.27
N VAL A 10 16.04 -26.16 -21.23
CA VAL A 10 15.18 -26.11 -20.03
C VAL A 10 14.35 -24.83 -19.94
N THR A 11 14.84 -23.71 -20.46
CA THR A 11 14.18 -22.38 -20.42
C THR A 11 12.72 -22.38 -20.92
N PRO A 12 12.30 -23.17 -21.93
CA PRO A 12 10.91 -23.18 -22.38
C PRO A 12 9.91 -23.76 -21.37
N ALA A 13 10.37 -24.53 -20.38
CA ALA A 13 9.48 -25.23 -19.45
C ALA A 13 8.85 -24.30 -18.41
N ARG A 14 7.62 -24.63 -18.01
CA ARG A 14 6.94 -23.96 -16.90
C ARG A 14 7.40 -24.46 -15.52
N LEU A 15 7.79 -25.72 -15.43
CA LEU A 15 8.29 -26.36 -14.23
C LEU A 15 9.64 -27.00 -14.53
N VAL A 16 10.65 -26.69 -13.72
CA VAL A 16 11.97 -27.32 -13.77
C VAL A 16 12.23 -28.00 -12.44
N LEU A 17 12.45 -29.30 -12.48
CA LEU A 17 12.84 -30.14 -11.34
C LEU A 17 14.33 -30.44 -11.41
N ILE A 18 15.09 -29.95 -10.42
CA ILE A 18 16.54 -30.15 -10.33
C ILE A 18 16.83 -31.11 -9.19
N GLU A 19 17.08 -32.39 -9.52
CA GLU A 19 17.27 -33.48 -8.56
C GLU A 19 18.70 -34.01 -8.63
N ALA A 20 19.48 -33.70 -7.60
CA ALA A 20 20.86 -34.17 -7.53
C ALA A 20 21.43 -34.08 -6.10
N PRO A 21 22.51 -34.80 -5.76
CA PRO A 21 23.19 -34.71 -4.46
C PRO A 21 23.70 -33.31 -4.11
N GLY A 22 24.14 -33.12 -2.86
CA GLY A 22 24.79 -31.88 -2.41
C GLY A 22 26.05 -31.57 -3.23
N GLY A 23 26.33 -30.29 -3.47
CA GLY A 23 27.51 -29.87 -4.24
C GLY A 23 27.45 -30.09 -5.76
N SER A 24 26.36 -30.61 -6.29
CA SER A 24 26.17 -30.80 -7.75
C SER A 24 25.90 -29.52 -8.55
N GLY A 25 25.83 -28.37 -7.92
CA GLY A 25 25.60 -27.11 -8.62
C GLY A 25 24.13 -26.80 -8.89
N LYS A 26 23.18 -27.48 -8.25
CA LYS A 26 21.73 -27.25 -8.40
C LYS A 26 21.34 -25.80 -8.28
N THR A 27 21.68 -25.19 -7.13
CA THR A 27 21.37 -23.80 -6.83
C THR A 27 22.03 -22.85 -7.84
N THR A 28 23.28 -23.13 -8.23
CA THR A 28 24.01 -22.33 -9.22
C THR A 28 23.32 -22.37 -10.59
N PHE A 29 22.86 -23.54 -11.00
CA PHE A 29 22.15 -23.69 -12.27
C PHE A 29 20.75 -23.07 -12.21
N ALA A 30 20.03 -23.25 -11.10
CA ALA A 30 18.74 -22.60 -10.89
C ALA A 30 18.84 -21.07 -10.98
N GLU A 31 19.91 -20.47 -10.44
CA GLU A 31 20.13 -19.02 -10.55
C GLU A 31 20.49 -18.57 -11.97
N GLN A 32 21.14 -19.40 -12.76
CA GLN A 32 21.34 -19.11 -14.18
C GLN A 32 20.01 -19.11 -14.94
N LEU A 33 19.11 -20.07 -14.65
CA LEU A 33 17.75 -20.09 -15.19
C LEU A 33 16.95 -18.86 -14.79
N VAL A 34 17.04 -18.47 -13.53
CA VAL A 34 16.38 -17.26 -13.02
C VAL A 34 16.89 -16.00 -13.72
N ALA A 35 18.20 -15.91 -13.97
CA ALA A 35 18.80 -14.76 -14.64
C ALA A 35 18.40 -14.65 -16.13
N ASP A 36 18.04 -15.77 -16.76
CA ASP A 36 17.61 -15.85 -18.14
C ASP A 36 16.08 -15.56 -18.32
N TRP A 37 15.33 -15.49 -17.22
CA TRP A 37 13.88 -15.27 -17.27
C TRP A 37 13.50 -13.85 -16.85
N GLU A 38 12.64 -13.22 -17.65
CA GLU A 38 12.09 -11.92 -17.33
C GLU A 38 11.00 -12.04 -16.26
N GLY A 39 10.91 -11.05 -15.37
CA GLY A 39 9.89 -10.95 -14.34
C GLY A 39 10.43 -11.01 -12.91
N VAL A 40 9.51 -11.08 -11.95
CA VAL A 40 9.85 -11.10 -10.52
C VAL A 40 10.19 -12.53 -10.08
N THR A 41 11.31 -12.67 -9.37
CA THR A 41 11.72 -13.97 -8.81
C THR A 41 11.51 -14.03 -7.31
N ILE A 42 10.75 -15.02 -6.87
CA ILE A 42 10.54 -15.35 -5.45
C ILE A 42 11.42 -16.53 -5.10
N ARG A 43 12.38 -16.31 -4.22
CA ARG A 43 13.36 -17.33 -3.79
C ARG A 43 13.03 -17.81 -2.40
N VAL A 44 12.75 -19.09 -2.30
CA VAL A 44 12.49 -19.79 -1.04
C VAL A 44 13.57 -20.85 -0.83
N ARG A 45 14.12 -20.92 0.34
CA ARG A 45 15.04 -21.97 0.72
C ARG A 45 14.48 -22.72 1.92
N ILE A 46 14.22 -24.00 1.76
CA ILE A 46 13.67 -24.85 2.81
C ILE A 46 14.78 -25.20 3.80
N THR A 47 14.48 -25.08 5.08
CA THR A 47 15.37 -25.47 6.19
C THR A 47 14.94 -26.83 6.75
N ALA A 48 15.77 -27.42 7.59
CA ALA A 48 15.48 -28.74 8.16
C ALA A 48 14.13 -28.76 8.88
N ASP A 49 13.38 -29.84 8.68
CA ASP A 49 12.09 -30.13 9.35
C ASP A 49 11.03 -29.03 9.16
N THR A 50 10.92 -28.49 7.95
CA THR A 50 9.92 -27.47 7.61
C THR A 50 8.56 -28.14 7.34
N ASP A 51 7.57 -27.81 8.14
CA ASP A 51 6.15 -28.14 7.97
C ASP A 51 5.46 -27.13 7.01
N LEU A 52 4.14 -27.23 6.87
CA LEU A 52 3.36 -26.34 6.00
C LEU A 52 3.36 -24.89 6.49
N ASP A 53 3.26 -24.67 7.80
CA ASP A 53 3.31 -23.33 8.39
C ASP A 53 4.68 -22.67 8.17
N GLY A 54 5.75 -23.45 8.36
CA GLY A 54 7.11 -23.02 8.07
C GLY A 54 7.34 -22.68 6.60
N LEU A 55 6.76 -23.44 5.68
CA LEU A 55 6.80 -23.15 4.24
C LEU A 55 6.11 -21.82 3.93
N VAL A 56 4.91 -21.59 4.47
CA VAL A 56 4.17 -20.33 4.30
C VAL A 56 4.98 -19.16 4.85
N ALA A 57 5.56 -19.29 6.04
CA ALA A 57 6.41 -18.27 6.63
C ALA A 57 7.62 -17.92 5.75
N GLN A 58 8.24 -18.93 5.13
CA GLN A 58 9.37 -18.74 4.21
C GLN A 58 8.94 -18.09 2.89
N LEU A 59 7.77 -18.45 2.36
CA LEU A 59 7.18 -17.83 1.17
C LEU A 59 6.86 -16.35 1.41
N VAL A 60 6.26 -16.02 2.54
CA VAL A 60 5.98 -14.63 2.95
C VAL A 60 7.27 -13.81 3.02
N ARG A 61 8.32 -14.35 3.63
CA ARG A 61 9.64 -13.69 3.66
C ARG A 61 10.22 -13.48 2.26
N ALA A 62 10.09 -14.49 1.41
CA ALA A 62 10.61 -14.43 0.04
C ALA A 62 9.85 -13.40 -0.81
N LEU A 63 8.53 -13.29 -0.64
CA LEU A 63 7.71 -12.25 -1.27
C LEU A 63 8.16 -10.85 -0.87
N ARG A 64 8.37 -10.61 0.43
CA ARG A 64 8.88 -9.32 0.92
C ARG A 64 10.26 -8.97 0.33
N ARG A 65 11.18 -9.94 0.28
CA ARG A 65 12.51 -9.75 -0.34
C ARG A 65 12.44 -9.46 -1.84
N ALA A 66 11.43 -10.00 -2.52
CA ALA A 66 11.18 -9.73 -3.93
C ALA A 66 10.51 -8.36 -4.19
N GLY A 67 10.34 -7.53 -3.15
CA GLY A 67 9.65 -6.24 -3.26
C GLY A 67 8.13 -6.36 -3.33
N LEU A 68 7.57 -7.51 -2.95
CA LEU A 68 6.14 -7.82 -2.96
C LEU A 68 5.57 -7.84 -1.53
N GLY A 69 5.83 -6.79 -0.77
CA GLY A 69 5.42 -6.69 0.64
C GLY A 69 3.91 -6.79 0.82
N ASP A 70 3.15 -6.12 -0.03
CA ASP A 70 1.69 -6.14 0.00
C ASP A 70 1.14 -7.54 -0.31
N ASP A 71 1.71 -8.25 -1.29
CA ASP A 71 1.37 -9.63 -1.62
C ASP A 71 1.74 -10.59 -0.47
N ALA A 72 2.87 -10.35 0.19
CA ALA A 72 3.31 -11.13 1.35
C ALA A 72 2.32 -11.05 2.52
N ASP A 73 1.78 -9.86 2.79
CA ASP A 73 0.84 -9.66 3.89
C ASP A 73 -0.51 -10.34 3.63
N VAL A 74 -0.90 -10.50 2.36
CA VAL A 74 -2.09 -11.29 1.97
C VAL A 74 -1.92 -12.75 2.30
N VAL A 75 -0.75 -13.29 2.02
CA VAL A 75 -0.43 -14.70 2.27
C VAL A 75 -0.28 -14.94 3.79
N ALA A 76 0.24 -13.97 4.54
CA ALA A 76 0.53 -14.09 5.97
C ALA A 76 -0.69 -14.13 6.91
N VAL A 77 -1.86 -13.66 6.47
CA VAL A 77 -3.06 -13.47 7.33
C VAL A 77 -3.95 -14.73 7.40
N ALA A 78 -3.72 -15.71 6.55
CA ALA A 78 -4.52 -16.94 6.44
C ALA A 78 -3.91 -18.10 7.24
N ASP A 79 -4.72 -19.12 7.54
CA ASP A 79 -4.14 -20.41 7.89
C ASP A 79 -3.29 -20.95 6.72
N ALA A 80 -2.42 -21.93 7.00
CA ALA A 80 -1.41 -22.34 6.04
C ALA A 80 -1.99 -22.84 4.71
N THR A 81 -3.12 -23.51 4.73
CA THR A 81 -3.80 -24.02 3.51
C THR A 81 -4.38 -22.87 2.70
N ASP A 82 -5.12 -21.96 3.36
CA ASP A 82 -5.67 -20.74 2.76
C ASP A 82 -4.56 -19.82 2.20
N ALA A 83 -3.40 -19.75 2.88
CA ALA A 83 -2.24 -19.00 2.46
C ALA A 83 -1.69 -19.48 1.11
N MET A 84 -1.65 -20.80 0.91
CA MET A 84 -1.18 -21.38 -0.33
C MET A 84 -2.16 -21.14 -1.50
N ASP A 85 -3.47 -21.20 -1.27
CA ASP A 85 -4.48 -20.82 -2.26
C ASP A 85 -4.41 -19.33 -2.62
N ARG A 86 -4.19 -18.48 -1.64
CA ARG A 86 -4.00 -17.03 -1.86
C ARG A 86 -2.75 -16.73 -2.66
N LEU A 87 -1.69 -17.50 -2.50
CA LEU A 87 -0.47 -17.34 -3.29
C LEU A 87 -0.73 -17.49 -4.79
N VAL A 88 -1.54 -18.48 -5.17
CA VAL A 88 -1.99 -18.65 -6.57
C VAL A 88 -2.77 -17.42 -7.04
N GLY A 89 -3.69 -16.94 -6.20
CA GLY A 89 -4.47 -15.73 -6.47
C GLY A 89 -3.61 -14.47 -6.63
N VAL A 90 -2.57 -14.31 -5.83
CA VAL A 90 -1.56 -13.24 -5.95
C VAL A 90 -0.89 -13.29 -7.33
N PHE A 91 -0.39 -14.46 -7.72
CA PHE A 91 0.30 -14.62 -8.99
C PHE A 91 -0.62 -14.46 -10.20
N ALA A 92 -1.91 -14.82 -10.06
CA ALA A 92 -2.90 -14.68 -11.13
C ALA A 92 -3.20 -13.21 -11.50
N ARG A 93 -3.06 -12.31 -10.55
CA ARG A 93 -3.35 -10.86 -10.75
C ARG A 93 -2.19 -10.08 -11.36
N ARG A 94 -0.98 -10.61 -11.31
CA ARG A 94 0.19 -9.91 -11.85
C ARG A 94 0.21 -9.91 -13.37
N THR A 95 0.66 -8.81 -13.95
CA THR A 95 0.87 -8.68 -15.40
C THR A 95 2.27 -9.08 -15.82
N ASP A 96 3.24 -8.93 -14.94
CA ASP A 96 4.63 -9.37 -15.07
C ASP A 96 4.75 -10.87 -14.73
N GLY A 97 5.67 -11.55 -15.35
CA GLY A 97 5.95 -12.96 -15.07
C GLY A 97 6.48 -13.15 -13.65
N VAL A 98 6.11 -14.24 -13.01
CA VAL A 98 6.64 -14.63 -11.69
C VAL A 98 7.38 -15.96 -11.81
N THR A 99 8.59 -16.01 -11.25
CA THR A 99 9.36 -17.24 -11.09
C THR A 99 9.41 -17.60 -9.61
N LEU A 100 8.83 -18.74 -9.25
CA LEU A 100 8.95 -19.32 -7.92
C LEU A 100 10.14 -20.29 -7.90
N PHE A 101 11.20 -19.94 -7.20
CA PHE A 101 12.34 -20.81 -6.99
C PHE A 101 12.35 -21.33 -5.56
N VAL A 102 12.19 -22.65 -5.39
CA VAL A 102 12.21 -23.34 -4.08
C VAL A 102 13.40 -24.30 -4.05
N ASP A 103 14.30 -24.06 -3.12
CA ASP A 103 15.56 -24.84 -2.96
C ASP A 103 15.53 -25.69 -1.70
N ASP A 104 16.30 -26.77 -1.70
CA ASP A 104 16.46 -27.72 -0.61
C ASP A 104 15.16 -28.44 -0.16
N LEU A 105 14.26 -28.72 -1.10
CA LEU A 105 12.92 -29.33 -0.88
C LEU A 105 12.95 -30.68 -0.13
N HIS A 106 14.10 -31.36 -0.10
CA HIS A 106 14.24 -32.61 0.68
C HIS A 106 14.13 -32.43 2.21
N HIS A 107 14.01 -31.21 2.69
CA HIS A 107 13.76 -30.85 4.08
C HIS A 107 12.28 -30.53 4.36
N LEU A 108 11.42 -30.59 3.34
CA LEU A 108 10.00 -30.27 3.46
C LEU A 108 9.21 -31.54 3.81
N GLU A 109 8.31 -31.45 4.76
CA GLU A 109 7.42 -32.54 5.13
C GLU A 109 6.47 -32.95 3.99
N THR A 110 6.04 -34.21 3.99
CA THR A 110 5.25 -34.80 2.89
C THR A 110 3.93 -34.05 2.64
N GLU A 111 3.25 -33.60 3.68
CA GLU A 111 2.00 -32.85 3.57
C GLU A 111 2.23 -31.49 2.91
N ALA A 112 3.26 -30.78 3.32
CA ALA A 112 3.66 -29.52 2.72
C ALA A 112 4.14 -29.69 1.27
N CYS A 113 4.81 -30.80 0.94
CA CYS A 113 5.17 -31.15 -0.45
C CYS A 113 3.92 -31.31 -1.33
N THR A 114 2.88 -31.98 -0.83
CA THR A 114 1.64 -32.19 -1.57
C THR A 114 0.92 -30.87 -1.82
N THR A 115 0.78 -30.04 -0.81
CA THR A 115 0.16 -28.71 -0.92
C THR A 115 0.95 -27.79 -1.88
N LEU A 116 2.28 -27.79 -1.79
CA LEU A 116 3.11 -27.03 -2.73
C LEU A 116 2.97 -27.52 -4.17
N ALA A 117 2.84 -28.86 -4.38
CA ALA A 117 2.62 -29.45 -5.68
C ALA A 117 1.29 -28.98 -6.29
N ASP A 118 0.21 -28.91 -5.51
CA ASP A 118 -1.08 -28.42 -5.98
C ASP A 118 -1.01 -26.94 -6.36
N VAL A 119 -0.37 -26.10 -5.55
CA VAL A 119 -0.12 -24.69 -5.89
C VAL A 119 0.62 -24.54 -7.22
N ILE A 120 1.65 -25.35 -7.45
CA ILE A 120 2.42 -25.30 -8.70
C ILE A 120 1.58 -25.75 -9.90
N ALA A 121 0.68 -26.72 -9.72
CA ALA A 121 -0.26 -27.14 -10.75
C ALA A 121 -1.17 -25.99 -11.20
N ASP A 122 -1.61 -25.19 -10.24
CA ASP A 122 -2.58 -24.12 -10.42
C ASP A 122 -1.94 -22.77 -10.79
N LEU A 123 -0.60 -22.70 -10.88
CA LEU A 123 0.09 -21.48 -11.29
C LEU A 123 -0.38 -20.98 -12.67
N PRO A 124 -0.60 -19.65 -12.82
CA PRO A 124 -0.96 -19.05 -14.10
C PRO A 124 0.06 -19.36 -15.23
N PRO A 125 -0.35 -19.41 -16.50
CA PRO A 125 0.53 -19.78 -17.63
C PRO A 125 1.81 -18.94 -17.76
N ARG A 126 1.80 -17.71 -17.27
CA ARG A 126 2.96 -16.80 -17.26
C ARG A 126 3.89 -16.99 -16.05
N CYS A 127 3.48 -17.80 -15.09
CA CYS A 127 4.30 -18.13 -13.93
C CYS A 127 5.09 -19.40 -14.19
N ARG A 128 6.28 -19.46 -13.62
CA ARG A 128 7.21 -20.58 -13.72
C ARG A 128 7.64 -21.03 -12.33
N ALA A 129 8.02 -22.28 -12.21
CA ALA A 129 8.57 -22.82 -10.96
C ALA A 129 9.88 -23.57 -11.23
N ILE A 130 10.84 -23.38 -10.33
CA ILE A 130 12.07 -24.14 -10.25
C ILE A 130 12.09 -24.81 -8.87
N LEU A 131 12.13 -26.11 -8.84
CA LEU A 131 12.19 -26.92 -7.64
C LEU A 131 13.53 -27.64 -7.58
N SER A 132 14.24 -27.50 -6.48
CA SER A 132 15.55 -28.09 -6.29
C SER A 132 15.60 -28.91 -5.01
N GLY A 133 16.14 -30.12 -5.09
CA GLY A 133 16.25 -31.02 -3.93
C GLY A 133 17.19 -32.18 -4.18
N ARG A 134 17.40 -33.01 -3.13
CA ARG A 134 18.13 -34.28 -3.21
C ARG A 134 17.21 -35.41 -3.67
N ASP A 135 15.95 -35.32 -3.31
CA ASP A 135 14.85 -36.22 -3.68
C ASP A 135 13.61 -35.36 -3.95
N LEU A 136 13.03 -35.50 -5.12
CA LEU A 136 11.84 -34.83 -5.59
C LEU A 136 10.74 -35.83 -5.98
N GLY A 137 10.77 -37.04 -5.43
CA GLY A 137 9.78 -38.09 -5.70
C GLY A 137 8.34 -37.65 -5.43
N SER A 138 8.11 -36.82 -4.40
CA SER A 138 6.82 -36.25 -4.05
C SER A 138 6.23 -35.34 -5.15
N PHE A 139 7.06 -34.87 -6.08
CA PHE A 139 6.64 -34.02 -7.21
C PHE A 139 6.55 -34.77 -8.55
N ALA A 140 6.59 -36.11 -8.53
CA ALA A 140 6.58 -36.91 -9.74
C ALA A 140 5.25 -36.78 -10.52
N ASP A 141 4.13 -36.73 -9.82
CA ASP A 141 2.80 -36.67 -10.45
C ASP A 141 2.53 -35.32 -11.09
N ILE A 142 2.98 -34.24 -10.46
CA ILE A 142 2.82 -32.90 -11.02
C ILE A 142 3.72 -32.69 -12.25
N ALA A 143 4.87 -33.33 -12.30
CA ALA A 143 5.76 -33.25 -13.44
C ALA A 143 5.12 -33.77 -14.73
N VAL A 144 4.11 -34.64 -14.61
CA VAL A 144 3.32 -35.15 -15.74
C VAL A 144 2.18 -34.21 -16.10
N ARG A 145 1.60 -33.53 -15.11
CA ARG A 145 0.44 -32.61 -15.27
C ARG A 145 0.86 -31.25 -15.87
N VAL A 146 2.04 -30.79 -15.48
CA VAL A 146 2.60 -29.50 -15.93
C VAL A 146 3.86 -29.81 -16.76
N ASP A 147 3.94 -29.40 -18.01
CA ASP A 147 5.11 -29.65 -18.89
C ASP A 147 6.43 -29.35 -18.16
N ALA A 148 6.93 -30.35 -17.44
CA ALA A 148 8.10 -30.23 -16.59
C ALA A 148 9.34 -30.74 -17.32
N ARG A 149 10.47 -30.07 -17.03
CA ARG A 149 11.80 -30.57 -17.40
C ARG A 149 12.54 -31.02 -16.15
N ARG A 150 13.09 -32.22 -16.20
CA ARG A 150 13.96 -32.74 -15.14
C ARG A 150 15.42 -32.52 -15.50
N VAL A 151 16.19 -32.08 -14.51
CA VAL A 151 17.64 -31.93 -14.58
C VAL A 151 18.23 -32.80 -13.48
N GLY A 152 18.96 -33.81 -13.86
CA GLY A 152 19.57 -34.77 -12.96
C GLY A 152 21.06 -34.52 -12.76
N LEU A 153 21.70 -35.41 -11.96
CA LEU A 153 23.15 -35.35 -11.73
C LEU A 153 23.95 -35.39 -13.05
N PRO A 154 23.61 -36.24 -14.04
CA PRO A 154 24.36 -36.29 -15.30
C PRO A 154 24.33 -34.98 -16.10
N ASP A 155 23.23 -34.22 -16.00
CA ASP A 155 23.09 -32.90 -16.63
C ASP A 155 23.90 -31.82 -15.93
N LEU A 156 24.14 -31.96 -14.64
CA LEU A 156 24.86 -30.99 -13.80
C LEU A 156 26.35 -31.26 -13.73
N GLN A 157 26.80 -32.46 -14.11
CA GLN A 157 28.21 -32.74 -14.18
C GLN A 157 28.89 -31.82 -15.20
N LEU A 158 30.10 -31.31 -14.86
CA LEU A 158 30.86 -30.43 -15.72
C LEU A 158 31.59 -31.27 -16.81
N ALA A 159 31.38 -30.89 -18.05
CA ALA A 159 32.12 -31.45 -19.18
C ALA A 159 33.58 -30.92 -19.22
N SER A 160 34.43 -31.57 -19.99
CA SER A 160 35.85 -31.14 -20.15
C SER A 160 35.98 -29.69 -20.61
N THR A 161 35.10 -29.21 -21.48
CA THR A 161 35.04 -27.83 -21.96
C THR A 161 34.69 -26.84 -20.84
N GLU A 162 33.73 -27.18 -19.99
CA GLU A 162 33.33 -26.36 -18.84
C GLU A 162 34.39 -26.31 -17.73
N ILE A 163 35.11 -27.46 -17.52
CA ILE A 163 36.25 -27.53 -16.62
C ILE A 163 37.37 -26.62 -17.13
N ALA A 164 37.67 -26.69 -18.45
CA ALA A 164 38.67 -25.85 -19.07
C ALA A 164 38.35 -24.36 -18.95
N GLU A 165 37.10 -23.95 -19.14
CA GLU A 165 36.65 -22.58 -18.94
C GLU A 165 36.85 -22.13 -17.48
N LEU A 166 36.55 -23.00 -16.50
CA LEU A 166 36.72 -22.71 -15.08
C LEU A 166 38.17 -22.58 -14.64
N LEU A 167 39.10 -23.30 -15.28
CA LEU A 167 40.53 -23.22 -15.06
C LEU A 167 41.18 -22.03 -15.77
N GLY A 168 40.56 -21.49 -16.83
CA GLY A 168 41.10 -20.36 -17.60
C GLY A 168 42.49 -20.63 -18.19
N GLU A 169 43.45 -19.75 -17.93
CA GLU A 169 44.82 -19.88 -18.45
C GLU A 169 45.60 -21.11 -17.95
N GLN A 170 45.10 -21.78 -16.91
CA GLN A 170 45.70 -23.02 -16.36
C GLN A 170 45.18 -24.29 -17.05
N ALA A 171 44.24 -24.18 -17.97
CA ALA A 171 43.59 -25.29 -18.66
C ALA A 171 44.52 -25.97 -19.64
N GLY A 172 45.31 -26.98 -19.18
CA GLY A 172 45.96 -27.93 -20.06
C GLY A 172 45.12 -29.20 -20.23
N ASP A 173 45.10 -29.79 -21.41
CA ASP A 173 44.31 -30.98 -21.73
C ASP A 173 44.52 -32.13 -20.75
N VAL A 174 45.76 -32.34 -20.28
CA VAL A 174 46.08 -33.37 -19.29
C VAL A 174 45.47 -33.04 -17.93
N LEU A 175 45.53 -31.82 -17.49
CA LEU A 175 44.95 -31.39 -16.20
C LEU A 175 43.43 -31.45 -16.19
N VAL A 176 42.79 -31.05 -17.29
CA VAL A 176 41.36 -31.15 -17.47
C VAL A 176 40.91 -32.62 -17.41
N ALA A 177 41.64 -33.52 -18.12
CA ALA A 177 41.35 -34.94 -18.09
C ALA A 177 41.55 -35.57 -16.70
N GLU A 178 42.61 -35.18 -15.97
CA GLU A 178 42.88 -35.63 -14.60
C GLU A 178 41.77 -35.14 -13.62
N LEU A 179 41.38 -33.89 -13.73
CA LEU A 179 40.29 -33.34 -12.93
C LEU A 179 38.94 -34.02 -13.20
N LEU A 180 38.62 -34.21 -14.48
CA LEU A 180 37.41 -34.93 -14.86
C LEU A 180 37.44 -36.36 -14.32
N ALA A 181 38.55 -37.09 -14.45
CA ALA A 181 38.68 -38.43 -13.94
C ALA A 181 38.65 -38.52 -12.40
N ALA A 182 39.15 -37.50 -11.69
CA ALA A 182 39.20 -37.47 -10.22
C ALA A 182 37.90 -37.01 -9.59
N THR A 183 37.11 -36.19 -10.30
CA THR A 183 35.88 -35.55 -9.79
C THR A 183 34.60 -36.06 -10.44
N ASP A 184 34.74 -36.84 -11.52
CA ASP A 184 33.59 -37.20 -12.40
C ASP A 184 32.75 -35.99 -12.82
N GLY A 185 33.41 -34.85 -13.01
CA GLY A 185 32.76 -33.58 -13.32
C GLY A 185 31.94 -32.98 -12.18
N TRP A 186 32.04 -33.46 -10.95
CA TRP A 186 31.27 -32.91 -9.80
C TRP A 186 31.62 -31.45 -9.55
N PRO A 187 30.65 -30.51 -9.71
CA PRO A 187 30.94 -29.08 -9.74
C PRO A 187 31.62 -28.55 -8.49
N ALA A 188 31.25 -28.99 -7.29
CA ALA A 188 31.89 -28.54 -6.06
C ALA A 188 33.37 -29.01 -5.98
N ALA A 189 33.63 -30.25 -6.32
CA ALA A 189 34.98 -30.80 -6.30
C ALA A 189 35.88 -30.11 -7.34
N VAL A 190 35.36 -29.88 -8.55
CA VAL A 190 36.06 -29.15 -9.62
C VAL A 190 36.36 -27.72 -9.20
N ALA A 191 35.38 -27.02 -8.62
CA ALA A 191 35.56 -25.64 -8.15
C ALA A 191 36.64 -25.55 -7.05
N LEU A 192 36.65 -26.48 -6.12
CA LEU A 192 37.65 -26.57 -5.06
C LEU A 192 39.04 -26.90 -5.61
N ALA A 193 39.12 -27.84 -6.53
CA ALA A 193 40.36 -28.19 -7.20
C ALA A 193 40.91 -27.02 -8.04
N ALA A 194 40.05 -26.28 -8.74
CA ALA A 194 40.41 -25.06 -9.47
C ALA A 194 40.94 -23.97 -8.54
N ALA A 195 40.30 -23.79 -7.37
CA ALA A 195 40.76 -22.86 -6.35
C ALA A 195 42.14 -23.27 -5.82
N ARG A 196 42.35 -24.56 -5.56
CA ARG A 196 43.65 -25.07 -5.08
C ARG A 196 44.74 -24.88 -6.12
N LEU A 197 44.44 -25.16 -7.38
CA LEU A 197 45.37 -24.96 -8.50
C LEU A 197 45.81 -23.50 -8.66
N ARG A 198 44.90 -22.57 -8.45
CA ARG A 198 45.24 -21.12 -8.45
C ARG A 198 46.28 -20.78 -7.38
N HIS A 199 46.22 -21.44 -6.22
CA HIS A 199 47.18 -21.21 -5.14
C HIS A 199 48.47 -22.02 -5.26
N ASP A 200 48.37 -23.27 -5.78
CA ASP A 200 49.51 -24.14 -5.99
C ASP A 200 49.42 -24.78 -7.38
N PRO A 201 50.02 -24.15 -8.41
CA PRO A 201 50.02 -24.67 -9.78
C PRO A 201 50.70 -26.04 -9.97
N ARG A 202 51.39 -26.57 -8.95
CA ARG A 202 52.01 -27.89 -8.96
C ARG A 202 51.18 -28.99 -8.33
N TRP A 203 50.02 -28.64 -7.75
CA TRP A 203 49.13 -29.61 -7.15
C TRP A 203 48.53 -30.55 -8.21
N SER A 204 48.44 -31.85 -7.89
CA SER A 204 47.87 -32.85 -8.79
C SER A 204 46.55 -33.42 -8.27
N PRO A 205 45.48 -33.42 -9.08
CA PRO A 205 44.17 -33.97 -8.72
C PRO A 205 44.15 -35.45 -8.33
N SER A 206 45.05 -36.24 -8.93
CA SER A 206 45.16 -37.69 -8.78
C SER A 206 46.20 -38.15 -7.76
N GLY A 207 46.99 -37.24 -7.17
CA GLY A 207 48.04 -37.56 -6.20
C GLY A 207 47.50 -38.00 -4.82
N ALA A 208 48.43 -38.42 -3.92
CA ALA A 208 48.12 -38.82 -2.54
C ALA A 208 47.45 -37.68 -1.73
N GLY A 209 47.58 -36.43 -2.17
CA GLY A 209 46.85 -35.24 -1.71
C GLY A 209 45.79 -34.77 -2.69
N GLY A 210 45.19 -35.68 -3.46
CA GLY A 210 44.20 -35.37 -4.49
C GLY A 210 42.86 -34.85 -4.00
N VAL A 211 41.84 -34.77 -4.88
CA VAL A 211 40.55 -34.14 -4.61
C VAL A 211 39.89 -34.66 -3.34
N LYS A 212 39.92 -35.96 -3.01
CA LYS A 212 39.35 -36.51 -1.79
C LYS A 212 40.03 -36.03 -0.51
N ALA A 213 41.34 -35.98 -0.55
CA ALA A 213 42.14 -35.45 0.56
C ALA A 213 41.96 -33.93 0.67
N LEU A 214 41.73 -33.27 -0.48
CA LEU A 214 41.44 -31.84 -0.54
C LEU A 214 40.13 -31.49 0.09
N LEU A 215 39.09 -32.26 -0.16
CA LEU A 215 37.76 -32.04 0.47
C LEU A 215 37.84 -32.25 1.98
N HIS A 216 38.61 -33.25 2.43
CA HIS A 216 38.82 -33.53 3.85
C HIS A 216 39.74 -32.52 4.52
N SER A 217 40.89 -32.22 3.86
CA SER A 217 41.88 -31.27 4.38
C SER A 217 41.48 -29.81 4.22
N LEU A 218 40.59 -29.49 3.26
CA LEU A 218 40.08 -28.13 3.13
C LEU A 218 39.21 -27.73 4.34
N VAL A 219 38.46 -28.70 4.84
CA VAL A 219 37.71 -28.54 6.10
C VAL A 219 38.68 -28.35 7.29
N GLU A 220 39.75 -29.17 7.36
CA GLU A 220 40.79 -29.03 8.37
C GLU A 220 41.71 -27.81 8.13
N GLU A 221 42.09 -27.52 6.88
CA GLU A 221 43.01 -26.43 6.56
C GLU A 221 42.35 -25.04 6.65
N ILE A 222 41.07 -24.88 6.28
CA ILE A 222 40.31 -23.66 6.53
C ILE A 222 40.12 -23.46 8.03
N ALA A 223 39.82 -24.52 8.78
CA ALA A 223 39.67 -24.45 10.24
C ALA A 223 41.02 -24.21 10.96
N LEU A 224 42.14 -24.69 10.42
CA LEU A 224 43.48 -24.59 11.03
C LEU A 224 44.31 -23.41 10.51
N SER A 225 44.11 -22.96 9.27
CA SER A 225 44.96 -21.95 8.64
C SER A 225 44.36 -20.53 8.65
N ASP A 226 43.05 -20.39 8.73
CA ASP A 226 42.37 -19.09 8.82
C ASP A 226 41.13 -19.21 9.69
N PRO A 227 41.24 -18.92 10.98
CA PRO A 227 40.08 -18.92 11.90
C PRO A 227 38.97 -18.01 11.45
N ILE A 228 39.26 -16.96 10.68
CA ILE A 228 38.26 -16.01 10.18
C ILE A 228 37.42 -16.64 9.08
N ALA A 229 38.04 -17.37 8.15
CA ALA A 229 37.32 -18.08 7.10
C ALA A 229 36.36 -19.13 7.67
N ALA A 230 36.85 -19.93 8.67
CA ALA A 230 35.99 -20.87 9.39
C ALA A 230 34.84 -20.20 10.08
N THR A 231 35.07 -19.03 10.66
CA THR A 231 33.99 -18.23 11.33
C THR A 231 33.01 -17.69 10.32
N LEU A 232 33.45 -17.12 9.20
CA LEU A 232 32.58 -16.60 8.15
C LEU A 232 31.64 -17.65 7.55
N THR A 233 32.09 -18.90 7.48
CA THR A 233 31.25 -19.98 6.95
C THR A 233 30.11 -20.35 7.87
N ARG A 234 30.17 -19.98 9.14
CA ARG A 234 29.10 -20.23 10.13
C ARG A 234 28.03 -19.13 10.10
N LEU A 235 28.39 -17.92 9.66
CA LEU A 235 27.45 -16.80 9.61
C LEU A 235 26.35 -17.04 8.56
N PRO A 236 25.13 -16.59 8.80
CA PRO A 236 24.06 -16.66 7.81
C PRO A 236 24.44 -15.92 6.51
N MET A 237 25.14 -14.81 6.65
CA MET A 237 25.67 -13.96 5.57
C MET A 237 26.82 -13.11 6.10
N PHE A 238 27.61 -12.51 5.20
CA PHE A 238 28.66 -11.58 5.58
C PHE A 238 28.96 -10.57 4.45
N ASP A 239 29.55 -9.44 4.80
CA ASP A 239 30.05 -8.42 3.90
C ASP A 239 31.45 -7.95 4.34
N GLU A 240 31.99 -6.92 3.70
CA GLU A 240 33.32 -6.39 4.05
C GLU A 240 33.40 -5.86 5.49
N GLU A 241 32.30 -5.30 5.99
CA GLU A 241 32.25 -4.77 7.37
C GLU A 241 32.22 -5.92 8.40
N THR A 242 31.48 -6.99 8.11
CA THR A 242 31.52 -8.22 8.91
C THR A 242 32.95 -8.76 9.05
N VAL A 243 33.72 -8.75 7.93
CA VAL A 243 35.13 -9.18 7.94
C VAL A 243 35.98 -8.25 8.79
N LYS A 244 35.78 -6.93 8.71
CA LYS A 244 36.51 -5.97 9.55
C LYS A 244 36.19 -6.16 11.05
N ILE A 245 34.96 -6.40 11.39
CA ILE A 245 34.54 -6.71 12.78
C ILE A 245 35.29 -7.95 13.27
N LEU A 246 35.33 -9.02 12.47
CA LEU A 246 36.02 -10.26 12.79
C LEU A 246 37.55 -10.10 12.91
N THR A 247 38.16 -9.21 12.13
CA THR A 247 39.64 -9.00 12.09
C THR A 247 40.14 -7.90 13.03
N GLY A 248 39.25 -7.20 13.72
CA GLY A 248 39.61 -6.06 14.54
C GLY A 248 40.11 -4.85 13.74
N GLY A 249 39.75 -4.75 12.43
CA GLY A 249 40.10 -3.63 11.56
C GLY A 249 41.35 -3.84 10.70
N ASP A 250 42.05 -4.99 10.77
CA ASP A 250 43.17 -5.32 9.92
C ASP A 250 42.70 -5.88 8.57
N GLY A 251 42.52 -4.99 7.58
CA GLY A 251 41.98 -5.31 6.26
C GLY A 251 42.91 -6.15 5.33
N THR A 252 44.07 -6.56 5.78
CA THR A 252 45.06 -7.30 4.94
C THR A 252 44.68 -8.74 4.64
N SER A 253 43.72 -9.31 5.39
CA SER A 253 43.21 -10.68 5.21
C SER A 253 42.08 -10.80 4.19
N VAL A 254 41.48 -9.69 3.77
CA VAL A 254 40.24 -9.67 2.93
C VAL A 254 40.47 -10.31 1.54
N GLY A 255 41.65 -10.17 0.98
CA GLY A 255 42.01 -10.72 -0.36
C GLY A 255 41.94 -12.24 -0.43
N ARG A 256 42.27 -12.96 0.65
CA ARG A 256 42.20 -14.43 0.71
C ARG A 256 40.81 -14.99 0.99
N LEU A 257 39.96 -14.21 1.66
CA LEU A 257 38.57 -14.60 2.01
C LEU A 257 37.61 -14.51 0.82
N LEU A 258 38.02 -13.80 -0.25
CA LEU A 258 37.27 -13.74 -1.51
C LEU A 258 37.31 -15.06 -2.30
N ASP A 259 38.17 -15.99 -1.94
CA ASP A 259 38.30 -17.31 -2.58
C ASP A 259 37.33 -18.37 -2.01
N LEU A 260 36.60 -18.06 -0.95
CA LEU A 260 35.55 -18.94 -0.47
C LEU A 260 34.42 -18.99 -1.53
N PRO A 261 33.88 -20.19 -1.83
CA PRO A 261 32.77 -20.35 -2.74
C PRO A 261 31.54 -19.74 -2.10
N THR A 262 31.31 -18.47 -2.39
CA THR A 262 30.17 -17.68 -1.85
C THR A 262 29.24 -17.29 -2.98
N ARG A 263 27.98 -17.13 -2.63
CA ARG A 263 26.96 -16.54 -3.49
C ARG A 263 26.77 -15.08 -3.11
N ALA A 264 26.77 -14.18 -4.10
CA ALA A 264 26.42 -12.78 -3.87
C ALA A 264 24.90 -12.61 -3.76
N MET A 265 24.45 -11.87 -2.76
CA MET A 265 23.06 -11.49 -2.54
C MET A 265 23.02 -10.01 -2.15
N GLY A 266 22.98 -9.13 -3.16
CA GLY A 266 23.19 -7.70 -2.96
C GLY A 266 24.60 -7.44 -2.43
N ARG A 267 24.71 -6.72 -1.31
CA ARG A 267 26.00 -6.48 -0.61
C ARG A 267 26.53 -7.72 0.13
N TRP A 268 25.65 -8.69 0.39
CA TRP A 268 25.94 -9.85 1.21
C TRP A 268 26.55 -11.00 0.42
N LYS A 269 27.44 -11.73 1.04
CA LYS A 269 27.99 -13.02 0.59
C LYS A 269 27.45 -14.11 1.50
N VAL A 270 26.95 -15.19 0.90
CA VAL A 270 26.40 -16.35 1.60
C VAL A 270 27.22 -17.58 1.25
N VAL A 271 27.70 -18.30 2.24
CA VAL A 271 28.37 -19.61 2.04
C VAL A 271 27.30 -20.67 1.82
N PRO A 272 27.43 -21.54 0.77
CA PRO A 272 26.48 -22.63 0.56
C PRO A 272 26.38 -23.58 1.76
N ALA A 273 25.18 -24.07 2.06
CA ALA A 273 24.92 -24.92 3.24
C ALA A 273 25.79 -26.18 3.25
N SER A 274 26.01 -26.80 2.06
CA SER A 274 26.85 -28.00 1.93
C SER A 274 28.30 -27.78 2.39
N ILE A 275 28.79 -26.53 2.29
CA ILE A 275 30.12 -26.17 2.77
C ILE A 275 30.08 -25.83 4.26
N ARG A 276 29.02 -25.15 4.72
CA ARG A 276 28.82 -24.89 6.16
C ARG A 276 28.74 -26.17 6.99
N GLU A 277 28.00 -27.18 6.50
CA GLU A 277 27.87 -28.51 7.17
C GLU A 277 29.22 -29.24 7.27
N LEU A 278 30.14 -29.07 6.32
CA LEU A 278 31.46 -29.68 6.34
C LEU A 278 32.45 -28.95 7.26
N ILE A 279 32.22 -27.66 7.51
CA ILE A 279 33.14 -26.78 8.27
C ILE A 279 32.63 -26.50 9.69
N ALA A 280 31.40 -26.89 10.02
CA ALA A 280 30.81 -26.68 11.35
C ALA A 280 31.69 -27.26 12.45
N GLY A 281 32.68 -26.48 12.89
CA GLY A 281 33.45 -26.73 14.09
C GLY A 281 32.61 -26.57 15.35
N THR A 282 33.09 -27.14 16.45
CA THR A 282 32.43 -27.12 17.76
C THR A 282 32.64 -25.83 18.55
N ASP A 283 33.48 -24.91 18.07
CA ASP A 283 33.86 -23.69 18.80
C ASP A 283 32.87 -22.57 18.49
N GLN A 284 32.15 -22.11 19.51
CA GLN A 284 31.24 -20.95 19.42
C GLN A 284 32.02 -19.64 19.21
N LEU A 285 31.38 -18.67 18.56
CA LEU A 285 31.89 -17.32 18.49
C LEU A 285 31.93 -16.69 19.89
N PRO A 286 32.94 -15.89 20.20
CA PRO A 286 32.88 -15.02 21.40
C PRO A 286 31.62 -14.18 21.37
N GLU A 287 30.84 -14.18 22.45
CA GLU A 287 29.54 -13.47 22.52
C GLU A 287 29.65 -11.98 22.12
N ALA A 288 30.70 -11.29 22.55
CA ALA A 288 30.92 -9.88 22.21
C ALA A 288 31.02 -9.70 20.67
N LEU A 289 31.67 -10.63 20.00
CA LEU A 289 31.85 -10.59 18.55
C LEU A 289 30.56 -10.92 17.80
N ALA A 290 29.79 -11.92 18.31
CA ALA A 290 28.48 -12.24 17.77
C ALA A 290 27.50 -11.07 17.90
N LEU A 291 27.54 -10.35 19.03
CA LEU A 291 26.75 -9.14 19.26
C LEU A 291 27.13 -8.01 18.28
N ASP A 292 28.43 -7.78 18.05
CA ASP A 292 28.87 -6.72 17.12
C ASP A 292 28.44 -7.02 15.68
N ILE A 293 28.54 -8.27 15.26
CA ILE A 293 28.04 -8.71 13.95
C ILE A 293 26.53 -8.60 13.87
N ALA A 294 25.79 -9.01 14.91
CA ALA A 294 24.33 -8.90 14.95
C ALA A 294 23.87 -7.44 14.88
N ARG A 295 24.56 -6.53 15.57
CA ARG A 295 24.29 -5.08 15.47
C ARG A 295 24.54 -4.56 14.05
N HIS A 296 25.59 -5.03 13.40
CA HIS A 296 25.85 -4.68 12.00
C HIS A 296 24.72 -5.19 11.08
N PHE A 297 24.28 -6.43 11.21
CA PHE A 297 23.14 -6.96 10.45
C PHE A 297 21.89 -6.13 10.68
N HIS A 298 21.59 -5.82 11.92
CA HIS A 298 20.44 -5.01 12.28
C HIS A 298 20.48 -3.60 11.67
N THR A 299 21.64 -2.92 11.74
CA THR A 299 21.80 -1.58 11.12
C THR A 299 21.64 -1.60 9.61
N CYS A 300 21.81 -2.76 8.98
CA CYS A 300 21.58 -2.98 7.56
C CYS A 300 20.16 -3.44 7.21
N GLY A 301 19.24 -3.51 8.21
CA GLY A 301 17.87 -3.97 8.02
C GLY A 301 17.69 -5.48 7.96
N GLU A 302 18.66 -6.24 8.45
CA GLU A 302 18.67 -7.71 8.46
C GLU A 302 18.41 -8.25 9.88
N THR A 303 17.38 -7.76 10.55
CA THR A 303 17.02 -8.08 11.95
C THR A 303 16.86 -9.59 12.18
N ALA A 304 16.19 -10.29 11.24
CA ALA A 304 16.02 -11.74 11.34
C ALA A 304 17.37 -12.50 11.31
N ALA A 305 18.32 -12.06 10.46
CA ALA A 305 19.65 -12.67 10.41
C ALA A 305 20.45 -12.38 11.68
N ALA A 306 20.31 -11.19 12.26
CA ALA A 306 20.91 -10.84 13.54
C ALA A 306 20.42 -11.76 14.67
N VAL A 307 19.10 -11.94 14.77
CA VAL A 307 18.48 -12.81 15.78
C VAL A 307 18.88 -14.27 15.59
N ALA A 308 18.86 -14.76 14.34
CA ALA A 308 19.28 -16.13 14.03
C ALA A 308 20.74 -16.40 14.42
N LEU A 309 21.65 -15.44 14.17
CA LEU A 309 23.03 -15.53 14.60
C LEU A 309 23.18 -15.63 16.12
N LEU A 310 22.50 -14.73 16.85
CA LEU A 310 22.58 -14.70 18.32
C LEU A 310 22.00 -15.97 18.96
N ARG A 311 20.91 -16.52 18.43
CA ARG A 311 20.35 -17.80 18.88
C ARG A 311 21.32 -18.97 18.70
N GLN A 312 22.13 -18.92 17.67
CA GLN A 312 23.10 -19.97 17.38
C GLN A 312 24.36 -19.85 18.24
N GLU A 313 24.85 -18.63 18.49
CA GLU A 313 26.21 -18.38 19.02
C GLU A 313 26.21 -17.88 20.46
N CYS A 314 25.12 -17.42 21.02
CA CYS A 314 25.05 -16.81 22.35
C CYS A 314 24.16 -17.58 23.32
N GLU A 315 24.40 -17.38 24.61
CA GLU A 315 23.51 -17.88 25.65
C GLU A 315 22.16 -17.17 25.61
N PRO A 316 21.04 -17.84 25.97
CA PRO A 316 19.70 -17.26 25.92
C PRO A 316 19.56 -15.94 26.65
N GLY A 317 20.34 -15.72 27.74
CA GLY A 317 20.33 -14.45 28.46
C GLY A 317 20.86 -13.26 27.63
N THR A 318 21.90 -13.50 26.83
CA THR A 318 22.45 -12.49 25.90
C THR A 318 21.49 -12.20 24.74
N VAL A 319 20.84 -13.24 24.21
CA VAL A 319 19.79 -13.09 23.20
C VAL A 319 18.65 -12.25 23.72
N LEU A 320 18.17 -12.53 24.93
CA LEU A 320 17.11 -11.78 25.57
C LEU A 320 17.50 -10.32 25.80
N SER A 321 18.75 -10.09 26.26
CA SER A 321 19.26 -8.72 26.46
C SER A 321 19.22 -7.93 25.16
N TYR A 322 19.70 -8.50 24.08
CA TYR A 322 19.66 -7.89 22.74
C TYR A 322 18.23 -7.61 22.27
N LEU A 323 17.32 -8.59 22.39
CA LEU A 323 15.92 -8.42 21.97
C LEU A 323 15.19 -7.35 22.79
N SER A 324 15.58 -7.14 24.05
CA SER A 324 15.01 -6.10 24.91
C SER A 324 15.45 -4.68 24.55
N GLU A 325 16.53 -4.54 23.77
CA GLU A 325 17.00 -3.25 23.24
C GLU A 325 16.29 -2.89 21.92
N LEU A 326 15.70 -3.86 21.22
CA LEU A 326 14.97 -3.63 19.97
C LEU A 326 13.64 -2.93 20.22
N ARG A 327 13.28 -2.03 19.30
CA ARG A 327 11.95 -1.45 19.30
C ARG A 327 10.92 -2.49 18.86
N TRP A 328 9.69 -2.34 19.32
CA TRP A 328 8.61 -3.23 18.91
C TRP A 328 8.39 -3.29 17.37
N THR A 329 8.68 -2.20 16.65
CA THR A 329 8.62 -2.13 15.19
C THR A 329 9.68 -2.99 14.51
N GLU A 330 10.84 -3.15 15.11
CA GLU A 330 11.93 -4.01 14.66
C GLU A 330 11.62 -5.47 14.96
N LEU A 331 11.00 -5.75 16.11
CA LEU A 331 10.47 -7.08 16.42
C LEU A 331 9.31 -7.46 15.48
N ALA A 332 8.53 -6.52 14.99
CA ALA A 332 7.46 -6.78 14.02
C ALA A 332 7.97 -7.13 12.61
N GLU A 333 9.28 -7.02 12.35
CA GLU A 333 9.92 -7.54 11.14
C GLU A 333 10.14 -9.07 11.20
N LEU A 334 10.11 -9.65 12.43
CA LEU A 334 10.19 -11.09 12.62
C LEU A 334 8.82 -11.74 12.33
N GLU A 335 8.87 -12.98 11.88
CA GLU A 335 7.65 -13.78 11.71
C GLU A 335 6.98 -14.06 13.08
N VAL A 336 5.65 -14.12 13.10
CA VAL A 336 4.89 -14.41 14.34
C VAL A 336 5.30 -15.76 14.93
N ALA A 337 5.54 -16.76 14.08
CA ALA A 337 6.03 -18.07 14.51
C ALA A 337 7.42 -17.98 15.15
N GLU A 338 8.32 -17.19 14.60
CA GLU A 338 9.65 -16.95 15.16
C GLU A 338 9.60 -16.21 16.49
N LEU A 339 8.76 -15.17 16.61
CA LEU A 339 8.52 -14.47 17.86
C LEU A 339 7.94 -15.42 18.94
N ARG A 340 7.02 -16.30 18.54
CA ARG A 340 6.47 -17.32 19.46
C ARG A 340 7.56 -18.26 19.95
N ALA A 341 8.40 -18.79 19.06
CA ALA A 341 9.50 -19.65 19.42
C ALA A 341 10.49 -18.97 20.40
N LEU A 342 10.82 -17.69 20.14
CA LEU A 342 11.67 -16.89 21.03
C LEU A 342 11.04 -16.68 22.42
N VAL A 343 9.75 -16.38 22.46
CA VAL A 343 9.02 -16.23 23.74
C VAL A 343 9.06 -17.53 24.54
N GLU A 344 8.85 -18.69 23.92
CA GLU A 344 8.90 -19.99 24.59
C GLU A 344 10.33 -20.35 25.03
N GLU A 345 11.32 -20.17 24.19
CA GLU A 345 12.73 -20.48 24.45
C GLU A 345 13.30 -19.64 25.60
N LEU A 346 12.94 -18.35 25.66
CA LEU A 346 13.49 -17.41 26.61
C LEU A 346 12.70 -17.32 27.93
N ALA A 347 11.61 -18.04 28.08
CA ALA A 347 10.69 -17.95 29.21
C ALA A 347 11.33 -18.23 30.60
N SER A 348 12.46 -18.94 30.62
CA SER A 348 13.21 -19.27 31.85
C SER A 348 14.30 -18.26 32.22
N GLN A 349 14.46 -17.21 31.43
CA GLN A 349 15.53 -16.21 31.62
C GLN A 349 15.16 -15.16 32.67
N HIS A 350 16.01 -14.14 32.83
CA HIS A 350 15.84 -13.05 33.79
C HIS A 350 14.46 -12.41 33.69
N GLU A 351 13.70 -12.44 34.79
CA GLU A 351 12.25 -12.21 34.82
C GLU A 351 11.85 -10.81 34.33
N ASP A 352 12.54 -9.77 34.74
CA ASP A 352 12.23 -8.39 34.37
C ASP A 352 12.53 -8.13 32.90
N THR A 353 13.68 -8.58 32.39
CA THR A 353 14.09 -8.41 30.99
C THR A 353 13.18 -9.21 30.07
N TYR A 354 12.84 -10.43 30.47
CA TYR A 354 11.90 -11.25 29.70
C TYR A 354 10.50 -10.63 29.67
N THR A 355 10.03 -10.10 30.79
CA THR A 355 8.72 -9.42 30.86
C THR A 355 8.70 -8.17 29.98
N ALA A 356 9.78 -7.40 29.94
CA ALA A 356 9.91 -6.25 29.03
C ALA A 356 9.88 -6.68 27.56
N PHE A 357 10.62 -7.74 27.21
CA PHE A 357 10.59 -8.35 25.87
C PHE A 357 9.18 -8.85 25.52
N LEU A 358 8.49 -9.51 26.44
CA LEU A 358 7.14 -10.03 26.23
C LEU A 358 6.13 -8.90 25.90
N VAL A 359 6.25 -7.74 26.57
CA VAL A 359 5.46 -6.54 26.25
C VAL A 359 5.78 -6.02 24.86
N ALA A 360 7.05 -5.96 24.49
CA ALA A 360 7.47 -5.52 23.16
C ALA A 360 7.00 -6.48 22.07
N ALA A 361 7.09 -7.79 22.29
CA ALA A 361 6.57 -8.83 21.40
C ALA A 361 5.04 -8.74 21.24
N ALA A 362 4.32 -8.50 22.35
CA ALA A 362 2.87 -8.28 22.32
C ALA A 362 2.48 -7.03 21.50
N ARG A 363 3.29 -5.99 21.54
CA ARG A 363 3.13 -4.80 20.67
C ARG A 363 3.40 -5.12 19.21
N ALA A 364 4.41 -5.92 18.93
CA ALA A 364 4.78 -6.32 17.57
C ALA A 364 3.65 -7.07 16.84
N VAL A 365 2.89 -7.90 17.58
CA VAL A 365 1.76 -8.65 17.02
C VAL A 365 0.40 -7.97 17.18
N GLU A 366 0.34 -6.71 17.61
CA GLU A 366 -0.94 -6.01 17.89
C GLU A 366 -1.93 -6.03 16.71
N LEU A 367 -1.44 -6.01 15.48
CA LEU A 367 -2.26 -5.99 14.27
C LEU A 367 -2.39 -7.36 13.58
N SER A 368 -1.48 -8.29 13.85
CA SER A 368 -1.44 -9.61 13.19
C SER A 368 -2.11 -10.71 13.99
N ASP A 369 -1.92 -10.75 15.32
CA ASP A 369 -2.49 -11.78 16.19
C ASP A 369 -2.92 -11.22 17.55
N ARG A 370 -4.18 -10.80 17.64
CA ARG A 370 -4.74 -10.23 18.88
C ARG A 370 -4.88 -11.27 20.01
N THR A 371 -5.13 -12.52 19.65
CA THR A 371 -5.27 -13.59 20.65
C THR A 371 -3.93 -13.85 21.32
N LEU A 372 -2.89 -13.99 20.51
CA LEU A 372 -1.52 -14.18 20.99
C LEU A 372 -1.05 -12.98 21.82
N ARG A 373 -1.34 -11.76 21.37
CA ARG A 373 -1.09 -10.52 22.12
C ARG A 373 -1.71 -10.59 23.53
N GLY A 374 -2.98 -10.98 23.63
CA GLY A 374 -3.69 -11.09 24.90
C GLY A 374 -3.04 -12.12 25.84
N VAL A 375 -2.63 -13.27 25.32
CA VAL A 375 -1.92 -14.32 26.08
C VAL A 375 -0.59 -13.77 26.63
N TRP A 376 0.20 -13.08 25.80
CA TRP A 376 1.49 -12.55 26.24
C TRP A 376 1.35 -11.41 27.25
N LEU A 377 0.36 -10.54 27.10
CA LEU A 377 0.10 -9.48 28.09
C LEU A 377 -0.40 -10.05 29.44
N ALA A 378 -1.20 -11.11 29.42
CA ALA A 378 -1.63 -11.79 30.64
C ALA A 378 -0.46 -12.45 31.37
N ASP A 379 0.46 -13.09 30.64
CA ASP A 379 1.71 -13.63 31.21
C ASP A 379 2.60 -12.50 31.74
N ALA A 380 2.78 -11.42 30.96
CA ALA A 380 3.53 -10.26 31.40
C ALA A 380 2.95 -9.62 32.68
N ALA A 381 1.63 -9.54 32.80
CA ALA A 381 0.96 -9.03 34.01
C ALA A 381 1.23 -9.91 35.24
N THR A 382 1.25 -11.22 35.07
CA THR A 382 1.53 -12.15 36.16
C THR A 382 2.96 -12.01 36.66
N ARG A 383 3.91 -11.71 35.79
CA ARG A 383 5.35 -11.61 36.10
C ARG A 383 5.76 -10.21 36.60
N ALA A 384 5.16 -9.15 36.08
CA ALA A 384 5.59 -7.78 36.33
C ALA A 384 5.38 -7.30 37.79
N GLY A 385 4.57 -8.01 38.55
CA GLY A 385 4.20 -7.56 39.89
C GLY A 385 3.34 -6.30 39.88
N ASP A 386 3.26 -5.62 41.01
CA ASP A 386 2.35 -4.45 41.17
C ASP A 386 3.04 -3.12 40.89
N ASP A 387 4.35 -3.01 41.02
CA ASP A 387 5.11 -1.77 40.93
C ASP A 387 6.32 -1.89 40.00
N GLY A 388 6.70 -0.78 39.37
CA GLY A 388 7.84 -0.70 38.49
C GLY A 388 7.47 -0.21 37.06
N ALA A 389 8.47 0.14 36.27
CA ALA A 389 8.26 0.62 34.90
C ALA A 389 7.61 -0.42 33.99
N ILE A 390 8.01 -1.69 34.13
CA ILE A 390 7.46 -2.81 33.36
C ILE A 390 5.99 -3.03 33.74
N ALA A 391 5.65 -3.06 35.03
CA ALA A 391 4.27 -3.20 35.50
C ALA A 391 3.38 -2.06 34.94
N ARG A 392 3.86 -0.83 34.97
CA ARG A 392 3.14 0.31 34.37
C ARG A 392 2.99 0.15 32.86
N SER A 393 4.02 -0.35 32.15
CA SER A 393 3.94 -0.60 30.72
C SER A 393 2.89 -1.66 30.38
N VAL A 394 2.85 -2.77 31.11
CA VAL A 394 1.82 -3.82 30.99
C VAL A 394 0.43 -3.24 31.24
N ARG A 395 0.27 -2.50 32.34
CA ARG A 395 -1.02 -1.87 32.70
C ARG A 395 -1.51 -0.89 31.64
N ALA A 396 -0.62 -0.11 31.03
CA ALA A 396 -0.98 0.79 29.92
C ALA A 396 -1.51 0.01 28.69
N GLU A 397 -0.92 -1.15 28.39
CA GLU A 397 -1.40 -2.00 27.27
C GLU A 397 -2.74 -2.66 27.60
N LEU A 398 -2.93 -3.18 28.80
CA LEU A 398 -4.19 -3.78 29.26
C LEU A 398 -5.31 -2.74 29.34
N ALA A 399 -5.04 -1.52 29.85
CA ALA A 399 -5.98 -0.41 29.84
C ALA A 399 -6.52 -0.11 28.43
N ARG A 400 -5.67 -0.20 27.41
CA ARG A 400 -6.07 -0.06 26.02
C ARG A 400 -6.95 -1.22 25.54
N ASP A 401 -6.68 -2.43 25.98
CA ASP A 401 -7.49 -3.60 25.61
C ASP A 401 -8.87 -3.60 26.31
N HIS A 402 -8.97 -3.06 27.54
CA HIS A 402 -10.26 -2.79 28.21
C HIS A 402 -11.14 -1.84 27.39
N LEU A 403 -10.57 -0.78 26.82
CA LEU A 403 -11.29 0.12 25.90
C LEU A 403 -11.91 -0.63 24.71
N ARG A 404 -11.18 -1.58 24.16
CA ARG A 404 -11.63 -2.42 23.03
C ARG A 404 -12.70 -3.44 23.44
N ALA A 405 -12.68 -3.88 24.71
CA ALA A 405 -13.66 -4.78 25.29
C ALA A 405 -14.92 -4.10 25.80
N ALA A 406 -15.12 -2.82 25.44
CA ALA A 406 -16.23 -1.95 25.88
C ALA A 406 -16.21 -1.57 27.39
N ASP A 407 -15.15 -1.89 28.12
CA ASP A 407 -14.89 -1.37 29.48
C ASP A 407 -14.11 -0.05 29.43
N VAL A 408 -14.78 0.97 28.89
CA VAL A 408 -14.17 2.26 28.61
C VAL A 408 -13.74 2.99 29.89
N ASP A 409 -14.57 2.91 30.93
CA ASP A 409 -14.35 3.58 32.21
C ASP A 409 -13.23 2.90 33.01
N GLY A 410 -13.22 1.56 33.05
CA GLY A 410 -12.15 0.80 33.69
C GLY A 410 -10.80 1.01 33.05
N GLY A 411 -10.75 0.97 31.72
CA GLY A 411 -9.54 1.23 30.96
C GLY A 411 -9.00 2.66 31.15
N ALA A 412 -9.88 3.66 31.19
CA ALA A 412 -9.47 5.04 31.42
C ALA A 412 -8.93 5.27 32.84
N ALA A 413 -9.60 4.73 33.84
CA ALA A 413 -9.16 4.83 35.24
C ALA A 413 -7.78 4.20 35.44
N GLU A 414 -7.55 3.01 34.85
CA GLU A 414 -6.26 2.32 34.87
C GLU A 414 -5.16 3.16 34.19
N ALA A 415 -5.47 3.75 33.02
CA ALA A 415 -4.54 4.59 32.30
C ALA A 415 -4.18 5.87 33.10
N GLU A 416 -5.15 6.49 33.79
CA GLU A 416 -4.89 7.64 34.66
C GLU A 416 -4.01 7.28 35.86
N ASP A 417 -4.17 6.07 36.42
CA ASP A 417 -3.31 5.56 37.49
C ASP A 417 -1.87 5.35 36.98
N VAL A 418 -1.73 4.79 35.77
CA VAL A 418 -0.42 4.66 35.12
C VAL A 418 0.24 6.05 34.94
N LEU A 419 -0.50 7.05 34.43
CA LEU A 419 0.05 8.40 34.21
C LEU A 419 0.49 9.09 35.48
N ARG A 420 -0.21 8.86 36.61
CA ARG A 420 0.20 9.40 37.91
C ARG A 420 1.47 8.79 38.46
N ALA A 421 1.75 7.54 38.11
CA ALA A 421 2.90 6.79 38.61
C ALA A 421 4.10 6.79 37.64
N ALA A 422 3.88 7.02 36.35
CA ALA A 422 4.91 6.97 35.31
C ALA A 422 5.84 8.16 35.36
N THR A 423 7.14 7.92 35.19
CA THR A 423 8.18 8.94 35.13
C THR A 423 8.31 9.54 33.72
N ASP A 424 8.98 10.67 33.57
CA ASP A 424 9.08 11.41 32.30
C ASP A 424 9.89 10.65 31.23
N ASP A 425 10.72 9.70 31.60
CA ASP A 425 11.50 8.85 30.72
C ASP A 425 10.69 7.65 30.17
N GLU A 426 9.58 7.29 30.81
CA GLU A 426 8.67 6.23 30.35
C GLU A 426 7.71 6.70 29.23
N ARG A 427 8.27 7.35 28.21
CA ARG A 427 7.52 8.04 27.16
C ARG A 427 6.51 7.17 26.43
N VAL A 428 6.90 5.95 26.06
CA VAL A 428 6.02 5.01 25.37
C VAL A 428 4.82 4.63 26.25
N THR A 429 5.07 4.31 27.53
CA THR A 429 4.03 3.98 28.50
C THR A 429 3.07 5.15 28.70
N ARG A 430 3.62 6.36 28.87
CA ARG A 430 2.83 7.59 28.98
C ARG A 430 1.98 7.83 27.71
N GLY A 431 2.58 7.70 26.52
CA GLY A 431 1.88 7.84 25.25
C GLY A 431 0.71 6.86 25.11
N ARG A 432 0.93 5.59 25.49
CA ARG A 432 -0.14 4.55 25.44
C ARG A 432 -1.27 4.89 26.42
N ALA A 433 -0.97 5.28 27.63
CA ALA A 433 -1.95 5.67 28.64
C ALA A 433 -2.71 6.94 28.22
N LEU A 434 -2.01 7.97 27.72
CA LEU A 434 -2.62 9.20 27.22
C LEU A 434 -3.60 8.92 26.07
N VAL A 435 -3.25 8.06 25.11
CA VAL A 435 -4.18 7.67 24.04
C VAL A 435 -5.45 7.03 24.60
N THR A 436 -5.33 6.18 25.62
CA THR A 436 -6.47 5.54 26.28
C THR A 436 -7.39 6.57 26.95
N VAL A 437 -6.81 7.51 27.72
CA VAL A 437 -7.56 8.62 28.36
C VAL A 437 -8.20 9.53 27.31
N GLY A 438 -7.47 9.85 26.23
CA GLY A 438 -7.98 10.66 25.13
C GLY A 438 -9.15 10.01 24.41
N MET A 439 -9.10 8.71 24.18
CA MET A 439 -10.20 7.95 23.59
C MET A 439 -11.46 7.97 24.47
N LYS A 440 -11.31 7.76 25.80
CA LYS A 440 -12.44 7.88 26.74
C LYS A 440 -13.06 9.28 26.66
N ALA A 441 -12.23 10.32 26.71
CA ALA A 441 -12.71 11.68 26.60
C ALA A 441 -13.44 11.94 25.26
N ALA A 442 -12.97 11.36 24.18
CA ALA A 442 -13.63 11.45 22.88
C ALA A 442 -14.99 10.72 22.85
N PHE A 443 -15.10 9.55 23.50
CA PHE A 443 -16.36 8.81 23.60
C PHE A 443 -17.43 9.54 24.41
N ASP A 444 -17.05 10.40 25.34
CA ASP A 444 -18.00 11.22 26.11
C ASP A 444 -18.69 12.30 25.26
N CYS A 445 -18.13 12.64 24.09
CA CYS A 445 -18.66 13.51 23.05
C CYS A 445 -19.20 14.89 23.51
N THR A 446 -18.77 15.43 24.67
CA THR A 446 -19.11 16.79 25.09
C THR A 446 -18.06 17.78 24.57
N ALA A 447 -18.39 19.06 24.44
CA ALA A 447 -17.42 20.08 24.03
C ALA A 447 -16.20 20.12 24.96
N GLU A 448 -16.38 19.95 26.27
CA GLU A 448 -15.32 19.92 27.24
C GLU A 448 -14.48 18.65 27.11
N SER A 449 -15.12 17.50 26.96
CA SER A 449 -14.42 16.22 26.81
C SER A 449 -13.66 16.12 25.49
N LEU A 450 -14.20 16.62 24.38
CA LEU A 450 -13.50 16.69 23.10
C LEU A 450 -12.28 17.63 23.16
N ALA A 451 -12.41 18.78 23.84
CA ALA A 451 -11.25 19.65 24.08
C ALA A 451 -10.20 18.99 24.99
N ARG A 452 -10.60 18.16 25.95
CA ARG A 452 -9.71 17.32 26.76
C ARG A 452 -9.03 16.27 25.86
N ALA A 453 -9.79 15.57 25.02
CA ALA A 453 -9.27 14.60 24.09
C ALA A 453 -8.20 15.21 23.17
N ALA A 454 -8.46 16.40 22.61
CA ALA A 454 -7.51 17.11 21.75
C ALA A 454 -6.18 17.41 22.48
N ARG A 455 -6.24 17.93 23.70
CA ARG A 455 -5.03 18.16 24.50
C ARG A 455 -4.28 16.87 24.80
N THR A 456 -5.00 15.83 25.19
CA THR A 456 -4.42 14.54 25.56
C THR A 456 -3.77 13.84 24.35
N PHE A 457 -4.40 13.87 23.17
CA PHE A 457 -3.79 13.32 21.95
C PHE A 457 -2.58 14.14 21.49
N THR A 458 -2.59 15.47 21.67
CA THR A 458 -1.43 16.32 21.37
C THR A 458 -0.25 15.96 22.27
N GLU A 459 -0.49 15.76 23.57
CA GLU A 459 0.53 15.32 24.53
C GLU A 459 1.06 13.92 24.16
N ALA A 460 0.17 12.97 23.86
CA ALA A 460 0.54 11.61 23.46
C ALA A 460 1.40 11.58 22.18
N ALA A 461 1.04 12.37 21.16
CA ALA A 461 1.83 12.51 19.94
C ALA A 461 3.22 13.10 20.22
N GLY A 462 3.31 14.03 21.17
CA GLY A 462 4.57 14.58 21.66
C GLY A 462 5.45 13.54 22.34
N GLU A 463 4.88 12.69 23.22
CA GLU A 463 5.60 11.59 23.85
C GLU A 463 6.14 10.58 22.83
N TYR A 464 5.33 10.19 21.86
CA TYR A 464 5.76 9.28 20.78
C TYR A 464 6.85 9.89 19.88
N ARG A 465 6.74 11.17 19.55
CA ARG A 465 7.79 11.87 18.79
C ARG A 465 9.12 11.85 19.53
N LEU A 466 9.10 12.12 20.85
CA LEU A 466 10.30 12.10 21.68
C LEU A 466 10.85 10.68 21.89
N ALA A 467 9.98 9.66 21.83
CA ALA A 467 10.38 8.26 21.87
C ALA A 467 10.84 7.70 20.51
N GLY A 468 10.69 8.46 19.41
CA GLY A 468 11.00 7.99 18.05
C GLY A 468 9.96 7.01 17.47
N GLU A 469 8.75 6.92 18.07
CA GLU A 469 7.68 6.02 17.69
C GLU A 469 6.79 6.64 16.61
N THR A 470 7.33 6.80 15.40
CA THR A 470 6.71 7.52 14.27
C THR A 470 5.33 6.98 13.93
N ARG A 471 5.14 5.66 13.92
CA ARG A 471 3.85 5.03 13.59
C ARG A 471 2.76 5.40 14.58
N TRP A 472 3.03 5.29 15.88
CA TRP A 472 2.05 5.65 16.92
C TRP A 472 1.83 7.16 17.01
N GLN A 473 2.87 7.97 16.73
CA GLN A 473 2.71 9.41 16.55
C GLN A 473 1.69 9.70 15.46
N ALA A 474 1.84 9.10 14.28
CA ALA A 474 0.93 9.28 13.15
C ALA A 474 -0.51 8.86 13.49
N GLU A 475 -0.70 7.67 14.07
CA GLU A 475 -2.03 7.20 14.47
C GLU A 475 -2.67 8.12 15.50
N THR A 476 -1.88 8.70 16.40
CA THR A 476 -2.37 9.62 17.43
C THR A 476 -2.75 10.97 16.84
N LEU A 477 -1.98 11.50 15.90
CA LEU A 477 -2.31 12.72 15.14
C LEU A 477 -3.58 12.54 14.31
N ALA A 478 -3.77 11.38 13.70
CA ALA A 478 -4.99 11.07 12.98
C ALA A 478 -6.22 11.04 13.91
N ARG A 479 -6.08 10.44 15.11
CA ARG A 479 -7.13 10.49 16.14
C ARG A 479 -7.38 11.92 16.64
N LEU A 480 -6.34 12.71 16.86
CA LEU A 480 -6.48 14.13 17.17
C LEU A 480 -7.32 14.84 16.12
N GLY A 481 -6.99 14.64 14.84
CA GLY A 481 -7.68 15.30 13.74
C GLY A 481 -9.13 14.86 13.59
N TYR A 482 -9.40 13.57 13.51
CA TYR A 482 -10.74 13.04 13.27
C TYR A 482 -11.59 13.01 14.55
N THR A 483 -11.09 12.33 15.60
CA THR A 483 -11.89 11.97 16.76
C THR A 483 -12.07 13.14 17.75
N ALA A 484 -11.14 14.10 17.76
CA ALA A 484 -11.23 15.23 18.67
C ALA A 484 -11.58 16.54 17.94
N LEU A 485 -10.78 16.98 16.99
CA LEU A 485 -10.93 18.30 16.35
C LEU A 485 -12.12 18.35 15.38
N TYR A 486 -12.21 17.40 14.45
CA TYR A 486 -13.35 17.36 13.50
C TYR A 486 -14.68 17.19 14.23
N MET A 487 -14.76 16.26 15.17
CA MET A 487 -15.96 16.06 15.98
C MET A 487 -16.32 17.29 16.85
N ALA A 488 -15.33 18.03 17.31
CA ALA A 488 -15.56 19.29 18.06
C ALA A 488 -16.01 20.47 17.17
N GLY A 489 -16.09 20.28 15.85
CA GLY A 489 -16.50 21.33 14.90
C GLY A 489 -15.35 22.18 14.39
N HIS A 490 -14.12 21.66 14.42
CA HIS A 490 -12.91 22.29 13.89
C HIS A 490 -12.38 21.49 12.66
N PRO A 491 -13.15 21.38 11.56
CA PRO A 491 -12.81 20.48 10.46
C PRO A 491 -11.51 20.85 9.74
N ALA A 492 -11.17 22.14 9.63
CA ALA A 492 -9.93 22.60 9.00
C ALA A 492 -8.69 22.23 9.83
N GLU A 493 -8.75 22.38 11.16
CA GLU A 493 -7.68 21.96 12.05
C GLU A 493 -7.56 20.42 12.08
N GLY A 494 -8.70 19.73 12.06
CA GLY A 494 -8.78 18.28 11.96
C GLY A 494 -8.12 17.76 10.68
N GLN A 495 -8.42 18.37 9.56
CA GLN A 495 -7.80 18.07 8.27
C GLN A 495 -6.28 18.24 8.30
N ALA A 496 -5.79 19.36 8.88
CA ALA A 496 -4.37 19.62 8.97
C ALA A 496 -3.62 18.56 9.81
N ALA A 497 -4.17 18.18 10.96
CA ALA A 497 -3.59 17.14 11.82
C ALA A 497 -3.58 15.76 11.13
N MET A 498 -4.64 15.42 10.38
CA MET A 498 -4.70 14.17 9.63
C MET A 498 -3.73 14.17 8.43
N ALA A 499 -3.54 15.29 7.75
CA ALA A 499 -2.56 15.41 6.68
C ALA A 499 -1.13 15.20 7.20
N GLU A 500 -0.79 15.78 8.37
CA GLU A 500 0.48 15.53 9.05
C GLU A 500 0.64 14.04 9.40
N ALA A 501 -0.39 13.41 9.94
CA ALA A 501 -0.40 11.98 10.24
C ALA A 501 -0.12 11.11 9.00
N LEU A 502 -0.81 11.40 7.90
CA LEU A 502 -0.64 10.66 6.63
C LEU A 502 0.75 10.87 6.02
N ALA A 503 1.37 12.03 6.20
CA ALA A 503 2.74 12.28 5.74
C ALA A 503 3.80 11.43 6.50
N LEU A 504 3.51 11.01 7.73
CA LEU A 504 4.38 10.15 8.53
C LEU A 504 4.23 8.65 8.21
N LEU A 505 3.15 8.25 7.54
CA LEU A 505 2.88 6.84 7.21
C LEU A 505 3.37 6.51 5.80
N PRO A 506 4.06 5.38 5.61
CA PRO A 506 4.51 4.95 4.30
C PRO A 506 3.35 4.80 3.30
N VAL A 507 3.63 5.09 2.03
CA VAL A 507 2.71 4.81 0.93
C VAL A 507 2.50 3.30 0.84
N GLY A 508 1.24 2.85 0.82
CA GLY A 508 0.90 1.41 0.82
C GLY A 508 0.73 0.80 2.22
N ASP A 509 0.97 1.53 3.31
CA ASP A 509 0.72 1.04 4.66
C ASP A 509 -0.79 0.84 4.94
N ARG A 510 -1.16 -0.29 5.57
CA ARG A 510 -2.55 -0.60 5.95
C ARG A 510 -3.16 0.46 6.86
N VAL A 511 -2.39 0.96 7.83
CA VAL A 511 -2.85 2.01 8.77
C VAL A 511 -3.09 3.32 8.03
N ARG A 512 -2.26 3.63 7.01
CA ARG A 512 -2.49 4.77 6.14
C ARG A 512 -3.81 4.64 5.39
N ALA A 513 -4.11 3.46 4.83
CA ALA A 513 -5.36 3.22 4.12
C ALA A 513 -6.59 3.40 5.03
N PHE A 514 -6.54 2.89 6.26
CA PHE A 514 -7.59 3.13 7.27
C PHE A 514 -7.83 4.62 7.54
N TRP A 515 -6.76 5.41 7.71
CA TRP A 515 -6.91 6.84 8.00
C TRP A 515 -7.28 7.67 6.76
N LEU A 516 -6.97 7.19 5.55
CA LEU A 516 -7.43 7.83 4.31
C LEU A 516 -8.96 7.78 4.18
N THR A 517 -9.64 6.73 4.65
CA THR A 517 -11.12 6.67 4.64
C THR A 517 -11.73 7.74 5.53
N ASN A 518 -11.20 7.92 6.75
CA ASN A 518 -11.65 8.97 7.66
C ASN A 518 -11.24 10.37 7.17
N TYR A 519 -10.10 10.49 6.52
CA TYR A 519 -9.63 11.74 5.93
C TYR A 519 -10.54 12.19 4.77
N ALA A 520 -11.03 11.25 3.97
CA ALA A 520 -11.98 11.54 2.90
C ALA A 520 -13.30 12.12 3.43
N ASP A 521 -13.81 11.65 4.58
CA ASP A 521 -14.98 12.22 5.23
C ASP A 521 -14.75 13.70 5.62
N VAL A 522 -13.62 13.99 6.24
CA VAL A 522 -13.26 15.38 6.61
C VAL A 522 -13.09 16.27 5.36
N LEU A 523 -12.50 15.75 4.29
CA LEU A 523 -12.35 16.48 3.04
C LEU A 523 -13.70 16.77 2.36
N ASP A 524 -14.59 15.80 2.33
CA ASP A 524 -15.97 15.97 1.80
C ASP A 524 -16.73 17.01 2.61
N PHE A 525 -16.62 16.95 3.94
CA PHE A 525 -17.22 17.94 4.82
C PHE A 525 -16.70 19.37 4.54
N LEU A 526 -15.43 19.51 4.18
CA LEU A 526 -14.79 20.77 3.78
C LEU A 526 -15.06 21.19 2.33
N GLY A 527 -15.75 20.37 1.52
CA GLY A 527 -16.00 20.65 0.10
C GLY A 527 -14.81 20.38 -0.81
N ARG A 528 -13.87 19.56 -0.36
CA ARG A 528 -12.68 19.16 -1.14
C ARG A 528 -12.93 17.82 -1.85
N ASP A 529 -13.97 17.76 -2.65
CA ASP A 529 -14.55 16.53 -3.21
C ASP A 529 -13.54 15.72 -4.04
N VAL A 530 -12.71 16.41 -4.85
CA VAL A 530 -11.69 15.75 -5.68
C VAL A 530 -10.64 15.05 -4.81
N GLU A 531 -10.27 15.67 -3.70
CA GLU A 531 -9.28 15.12 -2.79
C GLU A 531 -9.89 14.00 -1.93
N ALA A 532 -11.17 14.13 -1.56
CA ALA A 532 -11.90 13.05 -0.89
C ALA A 532 -11.96 11.80 -1.77
N ASP A 533 -12.31 11.94 -3.04
CA ASP A 533 -12.31 10.83 -4.01
C ASP A 533 -10.91 10.27 -4.25
N ALA A 534 -9.86 11.09 -4.22
CA ALA A 534 -8.48 10.63 -4.33
C ALA A 534 -8.04 9.81 -3.11
N ALA A 535 -8.42 10.25 -1.91
CA ALA A 535 -8.12 9.53 -0.67
C ALA A 535 -8.80 8.15 -0.63
N VAL A 536 -10.08 8.08 -1.02
CA VAL A 536 -10.80 6.79 -1.12
C VAL A 536 -10.17 5.87 -2.17
N ARG A 537 -9.77 6.41 -3.33
CA ARG A 537 -9.09 5.62 -4.37
C ARG A 537 -7.76 5.08 -3.86
N GLU A 538 -6.94 5.88 -3.18
CA GLU A 538 -5.69 5.42 -2.60
C GLU A 538 -5.94 4.31 -1.56
N ALA A 539 -6.95 4.46 -0.70
CA ALA A 539 -7.32 3.44 0.28
C ALA A 539 -7.77 2.13 -0.40
N LEU A 540 -8.60 2.21 -1.46
CA LEU A 540 -9.00 1.06 -2.25
C LEU A 540 -7.80 0.38 -2.93
N ASP A 541 -6.92 1.16 -3.54
CA ASP A 541 -5.71 0.64 -4.19
C ASP A 541 -4.82 -0.11 -3.20
N ILE A 542 -4.64 0.41 -1.99
CA ILE A 542 -3.88 -0.25 -0.94
C ILE A 542 -4.60 -1.53 -0.51
N GLY A 543 -5.89 -1.47 -0.22
CA GLY A 543 -6.68 -2.63 0.19
C GLY A 543 -6.67 -3.75 -0.85
N VAL A 544 -6.87 -3.42 -2.13
CA VAL A 544 -6.85 -4.39 -3.22
C VAL A 544 -5.46 -5.01 -3.39
N ARG A 545 -4.39 -4.20 -3.39
CA ARG A 545 -3.02 -4.74 -3.52
C ARG A 545 -2.62 -5.64 -2.35
N ARG A 546 -3.11 -5.34 -1.14
CA ARG A 546 -2.84 -6.11 0.08
C ARG A 546 -3.83 -7.25 0.29
N HIS A 547 -4.83 -7.40 -0.56
CA HIS A 547 -5.96 -8.31 -0.38
C HIS A 547 -6.62 -8.16 1.01
N ASP A 548 -6.69 -6.94 1.50
CA ASP A 548 -7.26 -6.61 2.78
C ASP A 548 -8.74 -6.23 2.61
N ASP A 549 -9.61 -7.24 2.69
CA ASP A 549 -11.06 -7.07 2.57
C ASP A 549 -11.63 -6.07 3.59
N THR A 550 -11.01 -5.96 4.77
CA THR A 550 -11.36 -4.95 5.77
C THR A 550 -11.17 -3.54 5.22
N THR A 551 -10.00 -3.25 4.68
CA THR A 551 -9.69 -1.93 4.09
C THR A 551 -10.56 -1.66 2.87
N VAL A 552 -10.78 -2.66 2.00
CA VAL A 552 -11.64 -2.53 0.81
C VAL A 552 -13.08 -2.23 1.23
N GLY A 553 -13.64 -2.99 2.18
CA GLY A 553 -14.99 -2.77 2.69
C GLY A 553 -15.19 -1.38 3.30
N MET A 554 -14.25 -0.92 4.12
CA MET A 554 -14.29 0.42 4.72
C MET A 554 -14.20 1.53 3.68
N ALA A 555 -13.34 1.40 2.67
CA ALA A 555 -13.22 2.39 1.62
C ALA A 555 -14.49 2.48 0.75
N TRP A 556 -15.13 1.34 0.46
CA TRP A 556 -16.43 1.34 -0.20
C TRP A 556 -17.55 1.91 0.68
N TRP A 557 -17.51 1.68 1.98
CA TRP A 557 -18.45 2.31 2.91
C TRP A 557 -18.30 3.82 2.91
N THR A 558 -17.09 4.36 3.01
CA THR A 558 -16.83 5.80 2.86
C THR A 558 -17.34 6.32 1.52
N ARG A 559 -17.09 5.59 0.43
CA ARG A 559 -17.59 5.97 -0.90
C ARG A 559 -19.14 6.02 -0.95
N SER A 560 -19.83 5.18 -0.19
CA SER A 560 -21.29 5.24 -0.09
C SER A 560 -21.77 6.55 0.54
N TRP A 561 -21.07 7.06 1.56
CA TRP A 561 -21.38 8.36 2.16
C TRP A 561 -21.19 9.49 1.15
N LEU A 562 -20.05 9.53 0.47
CA LEU A 562 -19.77 10.54 -0.56
C LEU A 562 -20.87 10.55 -1.65
N ALA A 563 -21.31 9.38 -2.09
CA ALA A 563 -22.38 9.26 -3.07
C ALA A 563 -23.73 9.77 -2.52
N ALA A 564 -24.07 9.42 -1.28
CA ALA A 564 -25.29 9.88 -0.64
C ALA A 564 -25.32 11.40 -0.47
N HIS A 565 -24.23 12.02 -0.01
CA HIS A 565 -24.13 13.47 0.16
C HIS A 565 -24.28 14.21 -1.17
N ARG A 566 -23.82 13.63 -2.27
CA ARG A 566 -23.94 14.19 -3.63
C ARG A 566 -25.30 13.87 -4.29
N GLY A 567 -26.15 13.08 -3.63
CA GLY A 567 -27.43 12.61 -4.19
C GLY A 567 -27.26 11.59 -5.33
N ASP A 568 -26.10 10.96 -5.46
CA ASP A 568 -25.84 9.92 -6.45
C ASP A 568 -26.40 8.57 -5.98
N VAL A 569 -27.67 8.33 -6.28
CA VAL A 569 -28.37 7.09 -5.91
C VAL A 569 -27.75 5.86 -6.55
N ALA A 570 -27.27 5.99 -7.79
CA ALA A 570 -26.67 4.86 -8.50
C ALA A 570 -25.31 4.49 -7.90
N GLY A 571 -24.47 5.49 -7.64
CA GLY A 571 -23.19 5.32 -6.97
C GLY A 571 -23.34 4.77 -5.56
N LEU A 572 -24.31 5.24 -4.79
CA LEU A 572 -24.65 4.72 -3.46
C LEU A 572 -24.96 3.22 -3.52
N ARG A 573 -25.85 2.78 -4.42
CA ARG A 573 -26.22 1.37 -4.56
C ARG A 573 -25.03 0.50 -4.95
N VAL A 574 -24.19 0.97 -5.87
CA VAL A 574 -22.95 0.26 -6.26
C VAL A 574 -22.02 0.14 -5.08
N ALA A 575 -21.79 1.22 -4.34
CA ALA A 575 -20.90 1.21 -3.20
C ALA A 575 -21.39 0.27 -2.09
N LEU A 576 -22.69 0.30 -1.76
CA LEU A 576 -23.28 -0.63 -0.77
C LEU A 576 -23.18 -2.10 -1.23
N ALA A 577 -23.37 -2.39 -2.52
CA ALA A 577 -23.22 -3.75 -3.03
C ALA A 577 -21.77 -4.24 -2.89
N GLU A 578 -20.77 -3.37 -3.08
CA GLU A 578 -19.37 -3.72 -2.86
C GLU A 578 -19.05 -3.91 -1.37
N VAL A 579 -19.62 -3.08 -0.46
CA VAL A 579 -19.47 -3.33 0.98
C VAL A 579 -20.00 -4.71 1.37
N GLU A 580 -21.18 -5.09 0.86
CA GLU A 580 -21.78 -6.40 1.17
C GLU A 580 -20.91 -7.59 0.72
N ARG A 581 -20.14 -7.45 -0.35
CA ARG A 581 -19.18 -8.49 -0.79
C ARG A 581 -18.04 -8.71 0.21
N HIS A 582 -17.64 -7.68 0.93
CA HIS A 582 -16.52 -7.70 1.87
C HIS A 582 -16.99 -7.72 3.33
N ARG A 583 -18.29 -7.70 3.60
CA ARG A 583 -18.88 -7.52 4.93
C ARG A 583 -18.41 -8.55 5.96
N GLY A 584 -18.31 -9.82 5.58
CA GLY A 584 -17.94 -10.91 6.49
C GLY A 584 -16.52 -10.82 7.02
N ALA A 585 -15.65 -10.03 6.38
CA ALA A 585 -14.23 -9.96 6.71
C ALA A 585 -13.93 -9.00 7.87
N TRP A 586 -14.76 -7.96 8.12
CA TRP A 586 -14.37 -6.87 9.02
C TRP A 586 -15.46 -6.37 9.96
N LEU A 587 -16.74 -6.61 9.66
CA LEU A 587 -17.83 -6.12 10.50
C LEU A 587 -18.08 -7.04 11.70
N GLN A 588 -17.81 -6.51 12.88
CA GLN A 588 -18.27 -7.08 14.14
C GLN A 588 -19.64 -6.49 14.51
N ASP A 589 -20.40 -7.12 15.40
CA ASP A 589 -21.80 -6.75 15.70
C ASP A 589 -22.05 -5.25 15.93
N GLY A 590 -21.18 -4.54 16.67
CA GLY A 590 -21.33 -3.10 16.88
C GLY A 590 -21.08 -2.26 15.62
N GLN A 591 -20.06 -2.60 14.84
CA GLN A 591 -19.77 -1.96 13.56
C GLN A 591 -20.83 -2.30 12.51
N ASP A 592 -21.38 -3.51 12.58
CA ASP A 592 -22.44 -3.96 11.68
C ASP A 592 -23.71 -3.13 11.84
N VAL A 593 -24.11 -2.84 13.09
CA VAL A 593 -25.26 -1.98 13.36
C VAL A 593 -25.02 -0.54 12.91
N GLU A 594 -23.81 -0.02 13.08
CA GLU A 594 -23.44 1.33 12.61
C GLU A 594 -23.47 1.41 11.07
N TYR A 595 -22.92 0.41 10.39
CA TYR A 595 -22.96 0.30 8.93
C TYR A 595 -24.39 0.23 8.41
N LEU A 596 -25.21 -0.67 8.95
CA LEU A 596 -26.60 -0.85 8.51
C LEU A 596 -27.45 0.38 8.82
N GLY A 597 -27.30 0.99 10.00
CA GLY A 597 -28.02 2.19 10.42
C GLY A 597 -27.65 3.40 9.54
N SER A 598 -26.37 3.69 9.36
CA SER A 598 -25.94 4.82 8.51
C SER A 598 -26.31 4.62 7.04
N SER A 599 -26.26 3.37 6.54
CA SER A 599 -26.70 3.06 5.17
C SER A 599 -28.20 3.28 4.99
N ALA A 600 -29.01 2.89 5.98
CA ALA A 600 -30.45 3.17 5.98
C ALA A 600 -30.71 4.68 6.01
N GLU A 601 -29.98 5.45 6.82
CA GLU A 601 -30.06 6.90 6.85
C GLU A 601 -29.78 7.52 5.47
N HIS A 602 -28.72 7.11 4.82
CA HIS A 602 -28.33 7.60 3.49
C HIS A 602 -29.35 7.23 2.41
N LEU A 603 -29.89 6.02 2.47
CA LEU A 603 -30.94 5.59 1.56
C LEU A 603 -32.24 6.39 1.74
N ALA A 604 -32.61 6.71 3.00
CA ALA A 604 -33.73 7.61 3.29
C ALA A 604 -33.46 9.02 2.76
N LEU A 605 -32.26 9.55 2.93
CA LEU A 605 -31.84 10.88 2.46
C LEU A 605 -31.99 11.02 0.94
N VAL A 606 -31.58 10.00 0.17
CA VAL A 606 -31.66 10.02 -1.29
C VAL A 606 -33.03 9.53 -1.82
N GLY A 607 -33.97 9.16 -0.96
CA GLY A 607 -35.32 8.71 -1.31
C GLY A 607 -35.42 7.26 -1.81
N ASP A 608 -34.41 6.42 -1.58
CA ASP A 608 -34.48 4.98 -1.85
C ASP A 608 -35.17 4.23 -0.69
N LEU A 609 -36.50 4.32 -0.65
CA LEU A 609 -37.25 3.77 0.47
C LEU A 609 -37.27 2.23 0.51
N VAL A 610 -37.09 1.57 -0.62
CA VAL A 610 -36.99 0.10 -0.68
C VAL A 610 -35.69 -0.35 -0.02
N GLY A 611 -34.57 0.27 -0.39
CA GLY A 611 -33.30 0.03 0.24
C GLY A 611 -33.32 0.37 1.73
N TYR A 612 -33.93 1.51 2.13
CA TYR A 612 -34.11 1.88 3.53
C TYR A 612 -34.75 0.76 4.35
N HIS A 613 -35.91 0.23 3.90
CA HIS A 613 -36.63 -0.82 4.64
C HIS A 613 -35.86 -2.13 4.76
N ASP A 614 -35.06 -2.48 3.77
CA ASP A 614 -34.17 -3.64 3.86
C ASP A 614 -33.09 -3.42 4.92
N TYR A 615 -32.34 -2.32 4.81
CA TYR A 615 -31.22 -2.04 5.71
C TYR A 615 -31.65 -1.80 7.16
N ILE A 616 -32.75 -1.06 7.38
CA ILE A 616 -33.24 -0.80 8.73
C ILE A 616 -33.75 -2.08 9.42
N GLY A 617 -34.38 -3.00 8.67
CA GLY A 617 -34.86 -4.29 9.21
C GLY A 617 -33.66 -5.15 9.66
N ARG A 618 -32.62 -5.21 8.89
CA ARG A 618 -31.37 -5.91 9.24
C ARG A 618 -30.67 -5.24 10.42
N ALA A 619 -30.66 -3.91 10.48
CA ALA A 619 -30.09 -3.15 11.59
C ALA A 619 -30.85 -3.42 12.90
N ASP A 620 -32.19 -3.50 12.88
CA ASP A 620 -33.01 -3.85 14.02
C ASP A 620 -32.65 -5.23 14.62
N GLU A 621 -32.44 -6.23 13.77
CA GLU A 621 -32.07 -7.58 14.20
C GLU A 621 -30.72 -7.60 14.94
N VAL A 622 -29.73 -6.90 14.40
CA VAL A 622 -28.40 -6.82 15.03
C VAL A 622 -28.46 -5.99 16.31
N ALA A 623 -29.12 -4.83 16.28
CA ALA A 623 -29.26 -3.94 17.43
C ALA A 623 -29.97 -4.61 18.62
N ALA A 624 -31.02 -5.39 18.35
CA ALA A 624 -31.74 -6.16 19.37
C ALA A 624 -30.88 -7.23 20.02
N ARG A 625 -29.99 -7.86 19.24
CA ARG A 625 -29.06 -8.90 19.72
C ARG A 625 -27.98 -8.34 20.66
N ILE A 626 -27.46 -7.15 20.36
CA ILE A 626 -26.32 -6.57 21.11
C ILE A 626 -26.72 -5.48 22.10
N GLY A 627 -27.99 -5.03 22.08
CA GLY A 627 -28.47 -3.97 22.98
C GLY A 627 -27.96 -2.55 22.60
N PHE A 628 -27.69 -2.29 21.30
CA PHE A 628 -27.20 -1.01 20.80
C PHE A 628 -28.15 -0.42 19.73
N PRO A 629 -29.29 0.22 20.12
CA PRO A 629 -30.31 0.70 19.20
C PRO A 629 -30.03 2.08 18.58
N GLU A 630 -29.05 2.85 19.06
CA GLU A 630 -28.88 4.27 18.72
C GLU A 630 -28.69 4.53 17.21
N PRO A 631 -27.87 3.75 16.42
CA PRO A 631 -27.78 3.98 14.97
C PRO A 631 -29.11 3.74 14.25
N VAL A 632 -29.87 2.75 14.70
CA VAL A 632 -31.18 2.39 14.14
C VAL A 632 -32.20 3.48 14.43
N GLU A 633 -32.29 3.95 15.67
CA GLU A 633 -33.21 5.04 16.06
C GLU A 633 -32.84 6.33 15.33
N THR A 634 -31.58 6.61 15.10
CA THR A 634 -31.14 7.76 14.29
C THR A 634 -31.67 7.65 12.86
N ALA A 635 -31.42 6.54 12.18
CA ALA A 635 -31.92 6.33 10.81
C ALA A 635 -33.46 6.40 10.74
N ARG A 636 -34.14 5.86 11.75
CA ARG A 636 -35.62 5.92 11.88
C ARG A 636 -36.13 7.35 12.07
N ALA A 637 -35.47 8.14 12.92
CA ALA A 637 -35.79 9.54 13.12
C ALA A 637 -35.72 10.35 11.83
N TRP A 638 -34.68 10.10 11.00
CA TRP A 638 -34.54 10.74 9.70
C TRP A 638 -35.66 10.31 8.73
N TYR A 639 -35.92 9.01 8.62
CA TYR A 639 -36.98 8.50 7.77
C TYR A 639 -38.33 9.09 8.15
N GLU A 640 -38.68 9.08 9.44
CA GLU A 640 -39.96 9.61 9.92
C GLU A 640 -40.08 11.13 9.66
N SER A 641 -38.96 11.86 9.85
CA SER A 641 -38.94 13.30 9.57
C SER A 641 -39.12 13.61 8.09
N LEU A 642 -38.60 12.80 7.19
CA LEU A 642 -38.59 13.05 5.74
C LEU A 642 -39.79 12.40 5.02
N HIS A 643 -40.12 11.17 5.36
CA HIS A 643 -41.04 10.34 4.56
C HIS A 643 -42.21 9.75 5.36
N GLY A 644 -42.03 9.50 6.66
CA GLY A 644 -43.00 8.89 7.55
C GLY A 644 -43.85 9.91 8.32
N ASP A 645 -44.05 9.67 9.62
CA ASP A 645 -44.77 10.57 10.56
C ASP A 645 -43.79 11.58 11.17
N PRO A 646 -43.85 12.87 10.78
CA PRO A 646 -42.92 13.88 11.25
C PRO A 646 -43.00 14.12 12.75
N GLN A 647 -44.18 13.93 13.39
CA GLN A 647 -44.33 14.03 14.83
C GLN A 647 -43.51 12.95 15.56
N ARG A 648 -43.60 11.72 15.07
CA ARG A 648 -42.79 10.61 15.58
C ARG A 648 -41.28 10.85 15.38
N GLY A 649 -40.90 11.44 14.25
CA GLY A 649 -39.53 11.85 13.99
C GLY A 649 -39.00 12.81 15.07
N LEU A 650 -39.80 13.85 15.42
CA LEU A 650 -39.46 14.80 16.49
C LEU A 650 -39.33 14.11 17.86
N GLU A 651 -40.22 13.17 18.19
CA GLU A 651 -40.19 12.42 19.45
C GLU A 651 -38.93 11.56 19.58
N ILE A 652 -38.55 10.85 18.51
CA ILE A 652 -37.31 10.04 18.49
C ILE A 652 -36.07 10.96 18.64
N ILE A 653 -36.02 12.06 17.90
CA ILE A 653 -34.92 13.02 17.99
C ILE A 653 -34.78 13.56 19.41
N ALA A 654 -35.86 13.91 20.06
CA ALA A 654 -35.86 14.42 21.43
C ALA A 654 -35.31 13.36 22.42
N THR A 655 -35.59 12.08 22.19
CA THR A 655 -35.04 10.99 23.00
C THR A 655 -33.53 10.84 22.79
N LEU A 656 -33.06 10.94 21.55
CA LEU A 656 -31.62 10.88 21.21
C LEU A 656 -30.82 12.07 21.77
N GLU A 657 -31.44 13.24 21.87
CA GLU A 657 -30.79 14.43 22.46
C GLU A 657 -30.49 14.30 23.96
N VAL A 658 -31.18 13.42 24.65
CA VAL A 658 -30.94 13.16 26.08
C VAL A 658 -29.86 12.08 26.28
N SER A 659 -29.66 11.21 25.30
CA SER A 659 -28.80 10.02 25.45
C SER A 659 -27.33 10.27 25.20
N ARG A 660 -26.96 11.16 24.27
CA ARG A 660 -25.56 11.57 24.00
C ARG A 660 -25.49 12.93 23.33
N SER A 661 -24.48 13.69 23.70
CA SER A 661 -24.17 15.00 23.12
C SER A 661 -23.91 14.86 21.63
N VAL A 662 -24.63 15.63 20.86
CA VAL A 662 -24.48 15.68 19.42
C VAL A 662 -23.26 16.49 19.06
N VAL A 663 -22.31 15.84 18.39
CA VAL A 663 -21.15 16.56 17.82
C VAL A 663 -21.63 17.68 16.88
N PRO A 664 -20.90 18.81 16.80
CA PRO A 664 -21.32 19.97 16.01
C PRO A 664 -21.68 19.68 14.57
N SER A 665 -20.93 18.81 13.88
CA SER A 665 -21.24 18.38 12.51
C SER A 665 -22.58 17.64 12.40
N GLY A 666 -22.82 16.69 13.29
CA GLY A 666 -24.10 15.95 13.37
C GLY A 666 -25.26 16.86 13.78
N ARG A 667 -25.01 17.85 14.66
CA ARG A 667 -26.01 18.83 15.07
C ARG A 667 -26.48 19.69 13.90
N ALA A 668 -25.59 20.18 13.07
CA ALA A 668 -25.93 21.00 11.91
C ALA A 668 -26.90 20.26 10.98
N ARG A 669 -26.63 18.99 10.68
CA ARG A 669 -27.52 18.14 9.87
C ARG A 669 -28.84 17.85 10.57
N ARG A 670 -28.84 17.51 11.85
CA ARG A 670 -30.06 17.25 12.63
C ARG A 670 -31.02 18.43 12.62
N LEU A 671 -30.52 19.65 12.71
CA LEU A 671 -31.33 20.86 12.65
C LEU A 671 -32.09 20.99 11.32
N LEU A 672 -31.53 20.51 10.19
CA LEU A 672 -32.27 20.46 8.93
C LEU A 672 -33.40 19.41 8.95
N PHE A 673 -33.17 18.25 9.54
CA PHE A 673 -34.26 17.25 9.69
C PHE A 673 -35.38 17.77 10.59
N LEU A 674 -35.05 18.45 11.68
CA LEU A 674 -36.03 19.14 12.52
C LEU A 674 -36.81 20.21 11.74
N ALA A 675 -36.11 20.99 10.91
CA ALA A 675 -36.74 21.98 10.05
C ALA A 675 -37.75 21.35 9.08
N VAL A 676 -37.38 20.23 8.42
CA VAL A 676 -38.27 19.50 7.51
C VAL A 676 -39.45 18.91 8.26
N ALA A 677 -39.25 18.31 9.42
CA ALA A 677 -40.35 17.75 10.23
C ALA A 677 -41.36 18.86 10.64
N HIS A 678 -40.87 20.01 11.11
CA HIS A 678 -41.74 21.15 11.45
C HIS A 678 -42.44 21.69 10.21
N LEU A 679 -41.80 21.79 9.07
CA LEU A 679 -42.43 22.20 7.81
C LEU A 679 -43.61 21.27 7.44
N ARG A 680 -43.40 19.95 7.49
CA ARG A 680 -44.41 18.95 7.20
C ARG A 680 -45.59 18.97 8.16
N LEU A 681 -45.37 19.41 9.41
CA LEU A 681 -46.41 19.66 10.40
C LEU A 681 -47.12 21.01 10.22
N GLY A 682 -46.70 21.84 9.26
CA GLY A 682 -47.26 23.19 9.04
C GLY A 682 -46.69 24.26 10.00
N ASN A 683 -45.70 23.95 10.82
CA ASN A 683 -45.10 24.87 11.80
C ASN A 683 -44.02 25.72 11.13
N LEU A 684 -44.42 26.61 10.19
CA LEU A 684 -43.48 27.36 9.33
C LEU A 684 -42.47 28.22 10.10
N THR A 685 -42.88 28.84 11.20
CA THR A 685 -41.97 29.67 12.03
C THR A 685 -40.86 28.84 12.64
N GLU A 686 -41.18 27.67 13.18
CA GLU A 686 -40.23 26.77 13.79
C GLU A 686 -39.33 26.14 12.75
N ALA A 687 -39.88 25.75 11.59
CA ALA A 687 -39.13 25.26 10.46
C ALA A 687 -38.05 26.26 10.00
N ALA A 688 -38.42 27.54 9.82
CA ALA A 688 -37.51 28.62 9.46
C ALA A 688 -36.47 28.88 10.56
N ALA A 689 -36.84 28.77 11.84
CA ALA A 689 -35.91 28.93 12.95
C ALA A 689 -34.84 27.82 12.96
N LYS A 690 -35.26 26.55 12.82
CA LYS A 690 -34.36 25.41 12.80
C LYS A 690 -33.43 25.40 11.55
N ALA A 691 -33.95 25.80 10.39
CA ALA A 691 -33.13 25.98 9.19
C ALA A 691 -32.05 27.07 9.42
N ARG A 692 -32.37 28.23 9.97
CA ARG A 692 -31.38 29.27 10.29
C ARG A 692 -30.35 28.80 11.31
N GLU A 693 -30.76 28.06 12.35
CA GLU A 693 -29.85 27.47 13.32
C GLU A 693 -28.88 26.49 12.64
N ALA A 694 -29.34 25.70 11.63
CA ALA A 694 -28.50 24.80 10.89
C ALA A 694 -27.42 25.53 10.09
N PHE A 695 -27.77 26.57 9.35
CA PHE A 695 -26.80 27.39 8.61
C PHE A 695 -25.81 28.11 9.54
N ALA A 696 -26.30 28.67 10.66
CA ALA A 696 -25.43 29.30 11.66
C ALA A 696 -24.43 28.28 12.27
N ALA A 697 -24.85 27.03 12.47
CA ALA A 697 -23.96 25.97 12.94
C ALA A 697 -22.89 25.63 11.89
N ALA A 698 -23.24 25.56 10.60
CA ALA A 698 -22.27 25.35 9.50
C ALA A 698 -21.27 26.52 9.39
N GLU A 699 -21.76 27.76 9.48
CA GLU A 699 -20.91 28.96 9.48
C GLU A 699 -19.93 28.99 10.67
N ALA A 700 -20.39 28.61 11.85
CA ALA A 700 -19.54 28.53 13.04
C ALA A 700 -18.43 27.51 12.93
N MET A 701 -18.60 26.48 12.11
CA MET A 701 -17.57 25.48 11.77
C MET A 701 -16.65 25.90 10.60
N GLY A 702 -16.88 27.08 10.00
CA GLY A 702 -16.14 27.57 8.84
C GLY A 702 -16.51 26.91 7.52
N VAL A 703 -17.70 26.29 7.43
CA VAL A 703 -18.20 25.60 6.22
C VAL A 703 -19.62 26.07 5.84
N PRO A 704 -19.80 27.37 5.50
CA PRO A 704 -21.10 27.96 5.29
C PRO A 704 -21.92 27.33 4.14
N ASP A 705 -21.25 26.72 3.20
CA ASP A 705 -21.83 26.03 2.03
C ASP A 705 -22.19 24.56 2.29
N LEU A 706 -21.91 24.03 3.48
CA LEU A 706 -22.07 22.63 3.86
C LEU A 706 -23.42 22.04 3.41
N HIS A 707 -24.52 22.72 3.76
CA HIS A 707 -25.87 22.24 3.49
C HIS A 707 -26.23 22.29 2.01
N HIS A 708 -25.67 23.24 1.25
CA HIS A 708 -25.88 23.33 -0.20
C HIS A 708 -25.22 22.18 -0.95
N ARG A 709 -24.08 21.68 -0.44
CA ARG A 709 -23.34 20.57 -1.04
C ARG A 709 -23.89 19.20 -0.61
N MET A 710 -24.06 18.98 0.69
CA MET A 710 -24.33 17.65 1.23
C MET A 710 -25.84 17.37 1.47
N HIS A 711 -26.69 18.39 1.53
CA HIS A 711 -28.08 18.26 1.96
C HIS A 711 -29.07 18.91 0.99
N ARG A 712 -28.75 18.95 -0.30
CA ARG A 712 -29.52 19.63 -1.33
C ARG A 712 -31.02 19.21 -1.32
N ALA A 713 -31.28 17.91 -1.22
CA ALA A 713 -32.64 17.39 -1.19
C ALA A 713 -33.47 17.91 -0.01
N LEU A 714 -32.82 18.18 1.14
CA LEU A 714 -33.50 18.79 2.30
C LEU A 714 -33.79 20.27 2.06
N LEU A 715 -32.85 20.99 1.46
CA LEU A 715 -33.03 22.41 1.13
C LEU A 715 -34.14 22.62 0.09
N ASP A 716 -34.26 21.73 -0.88
CA ASP A 716 -35.36 21.79 -1.86
C ASP A 716 -36.70 21.64 -1.19
N GLN A 717 -36.82 20.81 -0.15
CA GLN A 717 -38.04 20.72 0.67
C GLN A 717 -38.30 21.97 1.52
N LEU A 718 -37.21 22.56 2.08
CA LEU A 718 -37.28 23.75 2.94
C LEU A 718 -37.42 25.08 2.18
N ALA A 719 -37.40 25.08 0.84
CA ALA A 719 -37.51 26.27 0.01
C ALA A 719 -38.67 27.21 0.42
N PRO A 720 -39.86 26.73 0.85
CA PRO A 720 -40.96 27.60 1.28
C PRO A 720 -40.67 28.45 2.53
N VAL A 721 -39.71 28.07 3.38
CA VAL A 721 -39.39 28.73 4.65
C VAL A 721 -37.99 29.37 4.67
N LEU A 722 -37.18 29.14 3.65
CA LEU A 722 -35.92 29.80 3.45
C LEU A 722 -36.21 31.21 2.88
N THR A 723 -36.15 32.25 3.72
CA THR A 723 -36.32 33.64 3.31
C THR A 723 -35.08 34.14 2.55
N ASP A 724 -35.21 35.23 1.77
CA ASP A 724 -34.17 35.81 0.93
C ASP A 724 -32.83 36.08 1.67
N ASP A 725 -32.86 36.31 2.98
CA ASP A 725 -31.68 36.53 3.82
C ASP A 725 -30.86 35.24 4.04
N VAL A 726 -31.46 34.05 3.89
CA VAL A 726 -30.79 32.76 3.96
C VAL A 726 -30.44 32.26 2.56
N ALA A 727 -31.26 32.65 1.57
CA ALA A 727 -31.08 32.28 0.16
C ALA A 727 -30.01 33.11 -0.54
N THR A 728 -29.70 34.32 -0.09
CA THR A 728 -28.70 35.21 -0.70
C THR A 728 -27.25 34.80 -0.47
N ALA A 729 -26.99 33.84 0.41
CA ALA A 729 -25.67 33.19 0.52
C ALA A 729 -25.50 32.01 -0.49
N ALA A 730 -26.56 31.65 -1.23
CA ALA A 730 -26.50 30.63 -2.26
C ALA A 730 -26.01 31.27 -3.56
N GLU A 731 -24.74 31.21 -3.85
CA GLU A 731 -24.31 31.22 -5.24
C GLU A 731 -25.07 30.11 -5.98
N LEU A 732 -25.53 30.41 -7.20
CA LEU A 732 -26.20 29.46 -8.09
C LEU A 732 -25.42 28.13 -8.06
N PRO A 733 -26.05 26.94 -8.13
CA PRO A 733 -25.37 25.69 -8.02
C PRO A 733 -24.23 25.64 -9.03
N ALA A 734 -23.00 25.51 -8.55
CA ALA A 734 -21.83 25.50 -9.40
C ALA A 734 -21.99 24.39 -10.44
N THR A 735 -22.00 24.79 -11.70
CA THR A 735 -22.00 23.87 -12.83
C THR A 735 -20.56 23.63 -13.22
N ASN A 736 -20.08 22.39 -13.04
CA ASN A 736 -18.71 22.03 -13.37
C ASN A 736 -18.70 21.08 -14.56
N LEU A 737 -17.91 21.42 -15.55
CA LEU A 737 -17.64 20.61 -16.73
C LEU A 737 -16.20 20.13 -16.69
N GLN A 738 -16.05 18.83 -16.58
CA GLN A 738 -14.78 18.16 -16.72
C GLN A 738 -14.63 17.72 -18.18
N LEU A 739 -13.54 18.10 -18.80
CA LEU A 739 -13.13 17.70 -20.15
C LEU A 739 -11.74 17.09 -20.15
N LEU A 740 -10.93 17.33 -19.12
CA LEU A 740 -9.60 16.78 -18.96
C LEU A 740 -9.68 15.41 -18.28
N GLY A 741 -9.07 14.39 -18.89
CA GLY A 741 -9.10 13.01 -18.41
C GLY A 741 -10.44 12.27 -18.60
N GLY A 742 -11.46 12.97 -19.14
CA GLY A 742 -12.78 12.39 -19.39
C GLY A 742 -13.85 13.46 -19.56
N PHE A 743 -15.11 13.04 -19.85
CA PHE A 743 -16.23 13.97 -19.93
C PHE A 743 -17.21 13.72 -18.80
N SER A 744 -17.41 14.72 -17.95
CA SER A 744 -18.47 14.73 -16.96
C SER A 744 -19.07 16.12 -16.81
N LEU A 745 -20.33 16.17 -16.42
CA LEU A 745 -21.08 17.39 -16.11
C LEU A 745 -21.70 17.21 -14.72
N THR A 746 -21.33 18.07 -13.78
CA THR A 746 -21.94 18.13 -12.47
C THR A 746 -22.64 19.46 -12.26
N VAL A 747 -23.84 19.43 -11.73
CA VAL A 747 -24.63 20.61 -11.39
C VAL A 747 -25.00 20.53 -9.91
N GLY A 748 -24.46 21.42 -9.10
CA GLY A 748 -24.61 21.35 -7.64
C GLY A 748 -24.06 20.06 -7.03
N GLY A 749 -22.93 19.55 -7.58
CA GLY A 749 -22.31 18.30 -7.13
C GLY A 749 -22.98 17.00 -7.62
N ILE A 750 -24.09 17.11 -8.36
CA ILE A 750 -24.80 15.93 -8.89
C ILE A 750 -24.36 15.68 -10.33
N ASP A 751 -24.02 14.43 -10.64
CA ASP A 751 -23.72 14.01 -12.02
C ASP A 751 -24.96 14.16 -12.90
N ARG A 752 -24.87 15.06 -13.86
CA ARG A 752 -25.86 15.35 -14.90
C ARG A 752 -25.32 15.05 -16.29
N THR A 753 -24.24 14.30 -16.38
CA THR A 753 -23.59 13.99 -17.65
C THR A 753 -24.59 13.45 -18.67
N PRO A 754 -24.70 14.11 -19.84
CA PRO A 754 -25.58 13.62 -20.90
C PRO A 754 -25.11 12.26 -21.41
N GLN A 755 -26.05 11.43 -21.82
CA GLN A 755 -25.74 10.17 -22.53
C GLN A 755 -24.89 10.45 -23.77
N PRO A 756 -23.96 9.53 -24.13
CA PRO A 756 -23.17 9.66 -25.36
C PRO A 756 -24.04 9.93 -26.59
N GLY A 757 -23.60 10.81 -27.49
CA GLY A 757 -24.30 11.25 -28.68
C GLY A 757 -24.52 12.77 -28.69
N HIS A 758 -25.41 13.26 -29.54
CA HIS A 758 -25.57 14.70 -29.81
C HIS A 758 -25.75 15.60 -28.57
N PRO A 759 -26.43 15.19 -27.48
CA PRO A 759 -26.51 16.03 -26.27
C PRO A 759 -25.14 16.23 -25.62
N ALA A 760 -24.36 15.17 -25.49
CA ALA A 760 -23.00 15.25 -24.95
C ALA A 760 -22.08 16.08 -25.88
N THR A 761 -22.16 15.84 -27.20
CA THR A 761 -21.38 16.57 -28.20
C THR A 761 -21.67 18.07 -28.15
N LEU A 762 -22.93 18.49 -28.06
CA LEU A 762 -23.28 19.91 -27.97
C LEU A 762 -22.68 20.57 -26.72
N VAL A 763 -22.76 19.92 -25.55
CA VAL A 763 -22.20 20.45 -24.31
C VAL A 763 -20.67 20.58 -24.41
N LYS A 764 -19.99 19.56 -24.96
CA LYS A 764 -18.53 19.56 -25.19
C LYS A 764 -18.11 20.69 -26.15
N LEU A 765 -18.84 20.87 -27.25
CA LEU A 765 -18.60 21.97 -28.21
C LEU A 765 -18.73 23.33 -27.57
N LEU A 766 -19.82 23.56 -26.81
CA LEU A 766 -20.04 24.82 -26.09
C LEU A 766 -18.97 25.04 -25.00
N ALA A 767 -18.54 24.01 -24.32
CA ALA A 767 -17.48 24.11 -23.32
C ALA A 767 -16.14 24.52 -23.93
N LEU A 768 -15.83 24.08 -25.15
CA LEU A 768 -14.58 24.42 -25.84
C LEU A 768 -14.62 25.76 -26.60
N ARG A 769 -15.80 26.18 -27.07
CA ARG A 769 -15.97 27.37 -27.92
C ARG A 769 -16.64 28.53 -27.17
N SER A 770 -17.22 28.30 -26.01
CA SER A 770 -18.04 29.18 -25.17
C SER A 770 -19.33 29.65 -25.89
N THR A 771 -19.29 29.95 -27.16
CA THR A 771 -20.42 30.37 -28.00
C THR A 771 -20.33 29.75 -29.38
N MET A 772 -21.46 29.50 -30.02
CA MET A 772 -21.54 29.10 -31.42
C MET A 772 -22.89 29.52 -32.06
N THR A 773 -22.98 29.59 -33.39
CA THR A 773 -24.25 29.89 -34.08
C THR A 773 -25.12 28.64 -34.13
N VAL A 774 -26.44 28.83 -34.20
CA VAL A 774 -27.42 27.74 -34.36
C VAL A 774 -27.11 26.93 -35.60
N GLU A 775 -26.69 27.59 -36.72
CA GLU A 775 -26.31 26.91 -37.94
C GLU A 775 -25.07 26.04 -37.75
N SER A 776 -24.02 26.60 -37.11
CA SER A 776 -22.79 25.86 -36.84
C SER A 776 -23.06 24.63 -35.94
N ALA A 777 -23.96 24.76 -34.98
CA ALA A 777 -24.35 23.62 -34.13
C ALA A 777 -25.10 22.54 -34.91
N ILE A 778 -25.94 22.94 -35.87
CA ILE A 778 -26.66 21.98 -36.74
C ILE A 778 -25.69 21.25 -37.68
N ASP A 779 -24.78 22.01 -38.29
CA ASP A 779 -23.77 21.45 -39.21
C ASP A 779 -22.85 20.44 -38.52
N GLU A 780 -22.43 20.72 -37.27
CA GLU A 780 -21.59 19.81 -36.50
C GLU A 780 -22.37 18.54 -36.02
N LEU A 781 -23.65 18.72 -35.61
CA LEU A 781 -24.42 17.62 -35.06
C LEU A 781 -25.18 16.78 -36.10
N TRP A 782 -25.59 17.42 -37.18
CA TRP A 782 -26.39 16.79 -38.24
C TRP A 782 -26.04 17.30 -39.63
N PRO A 783 -24.84 17.04 -40.14
CA PRO A 783 -24.38 17.61 -41.44
C PRO A 783 -25.27 17.25 -42.61
N GLU A 784 -26.07 16.18 -42.51
CA GLU A 784 -26.98 15.75 -43.56
C GLU A 784 -28.40 16.35 -43.45
N ALA A 785 -28.67 17.16 -42.40
CA ALA A 785 -30.02 17.68 -42.17
C ALA A 785 -30.25 19.02 -42.88
N ASP A 786 -31.40 19.20 -43.51
CA ASP A 786 -31.83 20.53 -43.93
C ASP A 786 -32.06 21.48 -42.73
N VAL A 787 -31.97 22.79 -42.98
CA VAL A 787 -32.04 23.81 -41.94
C VAL A 787 -33.32 23.70 -41.08
N THR A 788 -34.46 23.37 -41.67
CA THR A 788 -35.74 23.32 -40.96
C THR A 788 -35.77 22.11 -40.01
N THR A 789 -35.35 20.95 -40.50
CA THR A 789 -35.23 19.73 -39.74
C THR A 789 -34.18 19.85 -38.63
N GLY A 790 -33.01 20.44 -38.96
CA GLY A 790 -31.93 20.72 -38.00
C GLY A 790 -32.39 21.59 -36.83
N ARG A 791 -33.12 22.70 -37.13
CA ARG A 791 -33.65 23.59 -36.09
C ARG A 791 -34.69 22.90 -35.18
N ALA A 792 -35.50 22.00 -35.71
CA ALA A 792 -36.45 21.21 -34.91
C ALA A 792 -35.75 20.22 -34.01
N ARG A 793 -34.74 19.51 -34.53
CA ARG A 793 -33.91 18.56 -33.76
C ARG A 793 -33.16 19.28 -32.63
N LEU A 794 -32.55 20.42 -32.92
CA LEU A 794 -31.81 21.23 -31.93
C LEU A 794 -32.72 21.73 -30.82
N ARG A 795 -33.93 22.20 -31.14
CA ARG A 795 -34.91 22.60 -30.12
C ARG A 795 -35.25 21.46 -29.16
N ASN A 796 -35.50 20.26 -29.70
CA ASN A 796 -35.81 19.09 -28.91
C ASN A 796 -34.62 18.64 -28.06
N LEU A 797 -33.42 18.80 -28.58
CA LEU A 797 -32.17 18.49 -27.85
C LEU A 797 -31.96 19.45 -26.68
N LEU A 798 -32.13 20.77 -26.89
CA LEU A 798 -32.02 21.78 -25.85
C LEU A 798 -33.05 21.57 -24.73
N ASN A 799 -34.29 21.20 -25.07
CA ASN A 799 -35.29 20.89 -24.07
C ASN A 799 -34.89 19.68 -23.22
N ARG A 800 -34.41 18.58 -23.85
CA ARG A 800 -33.95 17.41 -23.10
C ARG A 800 -32.73 17.68 -22.22
N LEU A 801 -31.81 18.53 -22.69
CA LEU A 801 -30.66 18.97 -21.87
C LEU A 801 -31.14 19.79 -20.68
N LYS A 802 -32.09 20.71 -20.88
CA LYS A 802 -32.65 21.54 -19.83
C LYS A 802 -33.37 20.70 -18.76
N ASP A 803 -34.12 19.68 -19.17
CA ASP A 803 -34.84 18.79 -18.24
C ASP A 803 -33.87 17.94 -17.41
N ARG A 804 -32.71 17.57 -17.98
CA ARG A 804 -31.72 16.70 -17.31
C ARG A 804 -30.71 17.48 -16.47
N ALA A 805 -30.16 18.54 -17.04
CA ALA A 805 -28.97 19.24 -16.51
C ALA A 805 -29.24 20.72 -16.18
N GLY A 806 -30.48 21.17 -16.29
CA GLY A 806 -30.77 22.59 -16.20
C GLY A 806 -30.38 23.37 -17.47
N PRO A 807 -30.42 24.70 -17.44
CA PRO A 807 -30.20 25.54 -18.62
C PRO A 807 -28.71 25.70 -18.94
N ILE A 808 -27.95 24.60 -19.06
CA ILE A 808 -26.51 24.61 -19.34
C ILE A 808 -26.17 25.13 -20.73
N ALA A 809 -27.03 24.85 -21.72
CA ALA A 809 -26.92 25.37 -23.07
C ALA A 809 -28.03 26.41 -23.29
N ILE A 810 -27.65 27.68 -23.35
CA ILE A 810 -28.57 28.81 -23.47
C ILE A 810 -28.62 29.25 -24.93
N ARG A 811 -29.84 29.36 -25.46
CA ARG A 811 -30.05 29.93 -26.77
C ARG A 811 -30.51 31.40 -26.66
N ASP A 812 -29.73 32.27 -27.28
CA ASP A 812 -30.07 33.69 -27.45
C ASP A 812 -30.16 34.03 -28.95
N GLY A 813 -31.38 34.10 -29.47
CA GLY A 813 -31.64 34.30 -30.89
C GLY A 813 -31.02 33.18 -31.75
N GLU A 814 -30.04 33.53 -32.57
CA GLU A 814 -29.29 32.61 -33.45
C GLU A 814 -27.95 32.18 -32.85
N THR A 815 -27.71 32.47 -31.59
CA THR A 815 -26.49 32.05 -30.86
C THR A 815 -26.82 31.07 -29.76
N LEU A 816 -25.97 30.07 -29.58
CA LEU A 816 -25.93 29.17 -28.45
C LEU A 816 -24.71 29.55 -27.62
N ARG A 817 -24.88 29.58 -26.32
CA ARG A 817 -23.77 29.80 -25.39
C ARG A 817 -23.86 28.84 -24.20
N LEU A 818 -22.72 28.59 -23.61
CA LEU A 818 -22.66 27.88 -22.31
C LEU A 818 -23.21 28.82 -21.22
N ASP A 819 -23.78 28.24 -20.18
CA ASP A 819 -24.14 29.00 -18.98
C ASP A 819 -22.89 29.70 -18.40
N GLU A 820 -23.00 31.01 -18.16
CA GLU A 820 -21.88 31.83 -17.67
C GLU A 820 -21.40 31.42 -16.26
N THR A 821 -22.22 30.72 -15.50
CA THR A 821 -21.86 30.20 -14.18
C THR A 821 -21.14 28.86 -14.25
N ALA A 822 -21.06 28.26 -15.46
CA ALA A 822 -20.40 26.98 -15.64
C ALA A 822 -18.87 27.14 -15.63
N THR A 823 -18.22 26.37 -14.79
CA THR A 823 -16.76 26.25 -14.78
C THR A 823 -16.33 25.07 -15.65
N VAL A 824 -15.33 25.30 -16.50
CA VAL A 824 -14.78 24.28 -17.41
C VAL A 824 -13.31 24.07 -17.04
N ASP A 825 -12.94 22.86 -16.63
CA ASP A 825 -11.59 22.52 -16.20
C ASP A 825 -10.53 22.79 -17.28
N ALA A 826 -10.83 22.46 -18.54
CA ALA A 826 -9.96 22.74 -19.68
C ALA A 826 -9.69 24.25 -19.87
N THR A 827 -10.70 25.10 -19.64
CA THR A 827 -10.55 26.56 -19.69
C THR A 827 -9.76 27.06 -18.48
N ALA A 828 -10.06 26.57 -17.29
CA ALA A 828 -9.32 26.92 -16.07
C ALA A 828 -7.83 26.57 -16.19
N PHE A 829 -7.52 25.39 -16.73
CA PHE A 829 -6.14 25.01 -17.02
C PHE A 829 -5.50 25.91 -18.07
N ASP A 830 -6.20 26.19 -19.18
CA ASP A 830 -5.68 27.00 -20.27
C ASP A 830 -5.33 28.41 -19.81
N ASP A 831 -6.19 29.04 -19.01
CA ASP A 831 -5.99 30.35 -18.42
C ASP A 831 -4.83 30.36 -17.41
N ALA A 832 -4.81 29.39 -16.50
CA ALA A 832 -3.73 29.23 -15.50
C ALA A 832 -2.36 29.00 -16.20
N ALA A 833 -2.35 28.20 -17.25
CA ALA A 833 -1.15 27.93 -18.06
C ALA A 833 -0.67 29.20 -18.79
N ALA A 834 -1.59 29.98 -19.37
CA ALA A 834 -1.25 31.25 -20.02
C ALA A 834 -0.64 32.25 -19.03
N ILE A 835 -1.24 32.38 -17.84
CA ILE A 835 -0.74 33.22 -16.76
C ILE A 835 0.64 32.75 -16.31
N ALA A 836 0.84 31.45 -16.09
CA ALA A 836 2.11 30.91 -15.66
C ALA A 836 3.23 31.14 -16.68
N LEU A 837 2.97 30.87 -17.96
CA LEU A 837 3.96 31.04 -19.03
C LEU A 837 4.35 32.52 -19.28
N SER A 838 3.46 33.46 -18.98
CA SER A 838 3.71 34.89 -19.09
C SER A 838 4.21 35.54 -17.79
N ALA A 839 4.26 34.82 -16.68
CA ALA A 839 4.64 35.36 -15.39
C ALA A 839 6.13 35.75 -15.28
N PRO A 840 6.48 36.69 -14.39
CA PRO A 840 7.87 36.99 -14.05
C PRO A 840 8.62 35.74 -13.56
N PRO A 841 9.96 35.64 -13.73
CA PRO A 841 10.72 34.45 -13.42
C PRO A 841 10.55 33.95 -11.95
N ASP A 842 10.44 34.84 -11.00
CA ASP A 842 10.27 34.58 -9.58
C ASP A 842 8.92 33.99 -9.20
N GLU A 843 7.88 34.26 -9.99
CA GLU A 843 6.53 33.70 -9.76
C GLU A 843 6.20 32.51 -10.67
N ARG A 844 6.94 32.39 -11.78
CA ARG A 844 6.61 31.52 -12.91
C ARG A 844 6.47 30.06 -12.49
N VAL A 845 7.42 29.54 -11.71
CA VAL A 845 7.42 28.12 -11.27
C VAL A 845 6.26 27.82 -10.33
N GLY A 846 5.99 28.71 -9.37
CA GLY A 846 4.84 28.53 -8.45
C GLY A 846 3.51 28.50 -9.21
N ARG A 847 3.34 29.39 -10.18
CA ARG A 847 2.15 29.43 -11.05
C ARG A 847 2.07 28.24 -11.99
N ALA A 848 3.23 27.75 -12.49
CA ALA A 848 3.29 26.54 -13.31
C ALA A 848 2.87 25.30 -12.53
N ARG A 849 3.29 25.14 -11.28
CA ARG A 849 2.84 24.04 -10.40
C ARG A 849 1.33 24.09 -10.16
N HIS A 850 0.78 25.28 -9.92
CA HIS A 850 -0.65 25.47 -9.78
C HIS A 850 -1.41 25.06 -11.06
N ALA A 851 -0.94 25.50 -12.23
CA ALA A 851 -1.55 25.15 -13.50
C ALA A 851 -1.46 23.64 -13.78
N LEU A 852 -0.31 23.01 -13.53
CA LEU A 852 -0.15 21.55 -13.69
C LEU A 852 -1.12 20.74 -12.81
N ALA A 853 -1.45 21.22 -11.62
CA ALA A 853 -2.41 20.55 -10.74
C ALA A 853 -3.84 20.54 -11.32
N LEU A 854 -4.17 21.45 -12.23
CA LEU A 854 -5.46 21.50 -12.93
C LEU A 854 -5.53 20.55 -14.14
N TYR A 855 -4.41 20.01 -14.61
CA TYR A 855 -4.37 19.11 -15.76
C TYR A 855 -4.54 17.66 -15.32
N THR A 856 -5.77 17.19 -15.29
CA THR A 856 -6.12 15.85 -14.81
C THR A 856 -5.97 14.75 -15.87
N GLY A 857 -5.64 15.10 -17.10
CA GLY A 857 -5.43 14.18 -18.21
C GLY A 857 -5.66 14.80 -19.58
N GLU A 858 -5.58 13.99 -20.63
CA GLU A 858 -5.80 14.42 -22.00
C GLU A 858 -7.23 14.96 -22.21
N LEU A 859 -7.38 15.98 -23.05
CA LEU A 859 -8.69 16.53 -23.41
C LEU A 859 -9.54 15.48 -24.13
N LEU A 860 -10.68 15.14 -23.54
CA LEU A 860 -11.72 14.25 -24.11
C LEU A 860 -11.11 12.96 -24.70
N PRO A 861 -10.52 12.07 -23.90
CA PRO A 861 -9.89 10.86 -24.39
C PRO A 861 -10.87 9.87 -25.06
N GLY A 862 -12.17 10.01 -24.78
CA GLY A 862 -13.23 9.26 -25.48
C GLY A 862 -13.58 9.78 -26.90
N ASP A 863 -13.09 10.97 -27.30
CA ASP A 863 -13.42 11.64 -28.56
C ASP A 863 -12.13 11.91 -29.39
N LEU A 864 -11.20 10.97 -29.43
CA LEU A 864 -9.89 11.13 -30.06
C LEU A 864 -9.96 11.41 -31.56
N TYR A 865 -10.97 10.92 -32.23
CA TYR A 865 -11.15 11.01 -33.68
C TYR A 865 -12.07 12.17 -34.11
N GLU A 866 -12.50 12.98 -33.16
CA GLU A 866 -13.39 14.12 -33.43
C GLU A 866 -12.56 15.36 -33.83
N ASP A 867 -12.71 15.81 -35.10
CA ASP A 867 -11.96 16.90 -35.67
C ASP A 867 -12.11 18.21 -34.89
N TRP A 868 -13.29 18.48 -34.35
CA TRP A 868 -13.60 19.70 -33.59
C TRP A 868 -12.83 19.80 -32.25
N ALA A 869 -12.32 18.71 -31.71
CA ALA A 869 -11.52 18.69 -30.48
C ALA A 869 -10.01 18.76 -30.72
N THR A 870 -9.55 18.44 -31.94
CA THR A 870 -8.13 18.23 -32.25
C THR A 870 -7.26 19.45 -31.99
N LEU A 871 -7.67 20.66 -32.42
CA LEU A 871 -6.88 21.88 -32.19
C LEU A 871 -6.80 22.26 -30.70
N ALA A 872 -7.90 22.10 -29.96
CA ALA A 872 -7.94 22.36 -28.53
C ALA A 872 -7.05 21.38 -27.77
N ARG A 873 -7.12 20.08 -28.08
CA ARG A 873 -6.28 19.03 -27.51
C ARG A 873 -4.80 19.34 -27.70
N ALA A 874 -4.39 19.58 -28.94
CA ALA A 874 -2.99 19.88 -29.24
C ALA A 874 -2.49 21.17 -28.55
N ARG A 875 -3.36 22.18 -28.36
CA ARG A 875 -3.01 23.39 -27.62
C ARG A 875 -2.79 23.12 -26.14
N LEU A 876 -3.71 22.43 -25.48
CA LEU A 876 -3.63 22.15 -24.06
C LEU A 876 -2.45 21.21 -23.74
N GLN A 877 -2.23 20.21 -24.59
CA GLN A 877 -1.10 19.29 -24.47
C GLN A 877 0.24 20.03 -24.55
N ARG A 878 0.42 20.92 -25.54
CA ARG A 878 1.65 21.72 -25.64
C ARG A 878 1.86 22.62 -24.42
N ARG A 879 0.79 23.23 -23.87
CA ARG A 879 0.90 24.03 -22.65
C ARG A 879 1.29 23.16 -21.45
N PHE A 880 0.67 22.01 -21.31
CA PHE A 880 1.02 21.04 -20.27
C PHE A 880 2.50 20.66 -20.33
N VAL A 881 3.00 20.28 -21.50
CA VAL A 881 4.40 19.90 -21.71
C VAL A 881 5.33 21.06 -21.38
N SER A 882 5.04 22.28 -21.86
CA SER A 882 5.86 23.46 -21.55
C SER A 882 5.93 23.78 -20.06
N LEU A 883 4.84 23.59 -19.32
CA LEU A 883 4.81 23.76 -17.87
C LEU A 883 5.57 22.65 -17.15
N ALA A 884 5.42 21.41 -17.61
CA ALA A 884 6.12 20.25 -17.05
C ALA A 884 7.64 20.39 -17.19
N ASP A 885 8.13 20.80 -18.38
CA ASP A 885 9.55 21.06 -18.61
C ASP A 885 10.08 22.19 -17.72
N LEU A 886 9.31 23.26 -17.56
CA LEU A 886 9.68 24.39 -16.71
C LEU A 886 9.81 23.98 -15.22
N VAL A 887 8.89 23.21 -14.72
CA VAL A 887 8.92 22.74 -13.33
C VAL A 887 9.98 21.65 -13.15
N ALA A 888 10.20 20.77 -14.15
CA ALA A 888 11.26 19.77 -14.11
C ALA A 888 12.64 20.42 -14.03
N ALA A 889 12.90 21.47 -14.82
CA ALA A 889 14.16 22.22 -14.76
C ALA A 889 14.41 22.83 -13.37
N ASP A 890 13.41 23.49 -12.77
CA ASP A 890 13.50 24.03 -11.41
C ASP A 890 13.72 22.92 -10.36
N SER A 891 13.07 21.76 -10.54
CA SER A 891 13.23 20.64 -9.62
C SER A 891 14.64 20.04 -9.70
N ILE A 892 15.26 19.98 -10.88
CA ILE A 892 16.67 19.61 -11.05
C ILE A 892 17.58 20.60 -10.34
N GLU A 893 17.38 21.90 -10.53
CA GLU A 893 18.17 22.93 -9.87
C GLU A 893 18.09 22.87 -8.34
N ARG A 894 16.95 22.45 -7.78
CA ARG A 894 16.73 22.28 -6.34
C ARG A 894 17.16 20.92 -5.80
N GLY A 895 17.55 20.00 -6.68
CA GLY A 895 17.94 18.65 -6.30
C GLY A 895 16.74 17.70 -6.03
N ASP A 896 15.51 18.08 -6.40
CA ASP A 896 14.33 17.22 -6.34
C ASP A 896 14.23 16.38 -7.62
N LEU A 897 15.14 15.42 -7.71
CA LEU A 897 15.31 14.61 -8.91
C LEU A 897 14.12 13.65 -9.15
N ASP A 898 13.38 13.28 -8.11
CA ASP A 898 12.19 12.42 -8.27
C ASP A 898 11.02 13.19 -8.88
N GLU A 899 10.78 14.42 -8.46
CA GLU A 899 9.78 15.27 -9.10
C GLU A 899 10.14 15.55 -10.56
N ALA A 900 11.40 15.88 -10.83
CA ALA A 900 11.89 16.09 -12.18
C ALA A 900 11.68 14.87 -13.07
N ALA A 901 12.08 13.67 -12.62
CA ALA A 901 11.90 12.44 -13.37
C ALA A 901 10.43 12.16 -13.68
N ARG A 902 9.55 12.36 -12.72
CA ARG A 902 8.10 12.17 -12.89
C ARG A 902 7.52 13.12 -13.94
N LEU A 903 7.90 14.39 -13.92
CA LEU A 903 7.40 15.40 -14.86
C LEU A 903 7.93 15.16 -16.28
N LEU A 904 9.20 14.77 -16.43
CA LEU A 904 9.78 14.40 -17.72
C LEU A 904 9.08 13.15 -18.30
N ASP A 905 8.79 12.14 -17.50
CA ASP A 905 8.07 10.94 -17.96
C ASP A 905 6.65 11.25 -18.41
N LEU A 906 5.94 12.14 -17.70
CA LEU A 906 4.63 12.64 -18.12
C LEU A 906 4.72 13.45 -19.43
N GLY A 907 5.76 14.25 -19.60
CA GLY A 907 6.02 14.98 -20.85
C GLY A 907 6.28 14.03 -22.03
N ILE A 908 7.05 12.95 -21.82
CA ILE A 908 7.30 11.91 -22.83
C ILE A 908 6.00 11.16 -23.16
N ALA A 909 5.16 10.89 -22.17
CA ALA A 909 3.86 10.25 -22.42
C ALA A 909 2.95 11.12 -23.28
N ALA A 910 3.00 12.46 -23.11
CA ALA A 910 2.25 13.41 -23.91
C ALA A 910 2.88 13.62 -25.31
N GLU A 911 4.19 13.69 -25.42
CA GLU A 911 4.93 13.87 -26.69
C GLU A 911 6.00 12.76 -26.85
N PRO A 912 5.62 11.55 -27.27
CA PRO A 912 6.53 10.39 -27.31
C PRO A 912 7.69 10.49 -28.30
N LEU A 913 7.65 11.45 -29.22
CA LEU A 913 8.68 11.68 -30.23
C LEU A 913 9.74 12.71 -29.81
N ASP A 914 9.61 13.30 -28.63
CA ASP A 914 10.61 14.24 -28.12
C ASP A 914 11.80 13.49 -27.50
N GLU A 915 12.77 13.22 -28.37
CA GLU A 915 14.02 12.52 -28.01
C GLU A 915 14.85 13.29 -26.98
N SER A 916 14.83 14.62 -27.05
CA SER A 916 15.58 15.48 -26.11
C SER A 916 15.11 15.27 -24.66
N ARG A 917 13.79 15.18 -24.46
CA ARG A 917 13.21 14.93 -23.13
C ARG A 917 13.50 13.50 -22.65
N ALA A 918 13.47 12.52 -23.57
CA ALA A 918 13.82 11.15 -23.24
C ALA A 918 15.27 11.02 -22.81
N LEU A 919 16.21 11.68 -23.50
CA LEU A 919 17.61 11.75 -23.12
C LEU A 919 17.80 12.39 -21.75
N GLN A 920 17.16 13.52 -21.49
CA GLN A 920 17.24 14.20 -20.20
C GLN A 920 16.75 13.30 -19.04
N LEU A 921 15.68 12.55 -19.24
CA LEU A 921 15.20 11.60 -18.26
C LEU A 921 16.19 10.44 -18.06
N CYS A 922 16.78 9.92 -19.13
CA CYS A 922 17.79 8.85 -19.05
C CYS A 922 19.05 9.31 -18.27
N GLU A 923 19.53 10.53 -18.52
CA GLU A 923 20.64 11.15 -17.79
C GLU A 923 20.30 11.28 -16.31
N LEU A 924 19.13 11.83 -15.98
CA LEU A 924 18.66 12.00 -14.61
C LEU A 924 18.54 10.67 -13.85
N LEU A 925 17.97 9.64 -14.49
CA LEU A 925 17.85 8.30 -13.90
C LEU A 925 19.22 7.65 -13.71
N THR A 926 20.17 7.93 -14.57
CA THR A 926 21.54 7.45 -14.46
C THR A 926 22.26 8.10 -13.27
N GLU A 927 22.09 9.41 -13.07
CA GLU A 927 22.59 10.13 -11.89
C GLU A 927 22.02 9.58 -10.58
N GLN A 928 20.77 9.15 -10.60
CA GLN A 928 20.11 8.48 -9.47
C GLN A 928 20.57 7.01 -9.28
N GLY A 929 21.42 6.47 -10.15
CA GLY A 929 21.82 5.06 -10.14
C GLY A 929 20.75 4.09 -10.65
N ARG A 930 19.68 4.59 -11.28
CA ARG A 930 18.52 3.81 -11.79
C ARG A 930 18.69 3.40 -13.26
N LEU A 931 19.85 2.81 -13.61
CA LEU A 931 20.23 2.46 -14.98
C LEU A 931 19.20 1.59 -15.71
N SER A 932 18.57 0.65 -15.01
CA SER A 932 17.53 -0.21 -15.61
C SER A 932 16.31 0.59 -16.09
N MET A 933 15.92 1.62 -15.34
CA MET A 933 14.82 2.50 -15.74
C MET A 933 15.21 3.40 -16.91
N ALA A 934 16.45 3.92 -16.93
CA ALA A 934 16.97 4.67 -18.07
C ALA A 934 16.90 3.86 -19.37
N ARG A 935 17.30 2.58 -19.33
CA ARG A 935 17.18 1.67 -20.47
C ARG A 935 15.73 1.47 -20.93
N VAL A 936 14.80 1.31 -20.00
CA VAL A 936 13.37 1.16 -20.34
C VAL A 936 12.84 2.39 -21.04
N VAL A 937 13.17 3.59 -20.55
CA VAL A 937 12.78 4.87 -21.17
C VAL A 937 13.36 4.98 -22.57
N ALA A 938 14.66 4.72 -22.72
CA ALA A 938 15.33 4.78 -24.04
C ALA A 938 14.70 3.82 -25.04
N ARG A 939 14.48 2.56 -24.66
CA ARG A 939 13.85 1.56 -25.53
C ARG A 939 12.43 1.97 -25.93
N ARG A 940 11.61 2.43 -25.00
CA ARG A 940 10.25 2.91 -25.29
C ARG A 940 10.25 4.02 -26.34
N CYS A 941 11.15 4.99 -26.23
CA CYS A 941 11.26 6.06 -27.20
C CYS A 941 11.76 5.54 -28.58
N ILE A 942 12.77 4.69 -28.60
CA ILE A 942 13.31 4.05 -29.81
C ILE A 942 12.22 3.24 -30.53
N ASP A 943 11.43 2.47 -29.81
CA ASP A 943 10.35 1.66 -30.37
C ASP A 943 9.30 2.53 -31.08
N VAL A 944 8.90 3.65 -30.45
CA VAL A 944 7.94 4.59 -31.03
C VAL A 944 8.53 5.27 -32.28
N MET A 945 9.78 5.74 -32.23
CA MET A 945 10.46 6.36 -33.35
C MET A 945 10.63 5.39 -34.53
N THR A 946 11.05 4.17 -34.22
CA THR A 946 11.24 3.10 -35.22
C THR A 946 9.93 2.73 -35.92
N ALA A 947 8.82 2.63 -35.16
CA ALA A 947 7.50 2.34 -35.69
C ALA A 947 7.03 3.41 -36.69
N LEU A 948 7.53 4.64 -36.59
CA LEU A 948 7.25 5.76 -37.49
C LEU A 948 8.35 6.00 -38.51
N ALA A 949 9.31 5.08 -38.66
CA ALA A 949 10.48 5.20 -39.55
C ALA A 949 11.36 6.43 -39.28
N ILE A 950 11.42 6.88 -38.02
CA ILE A 950 12.31 7.94 -37.55
C ILE A 950 13.56 7.29 -36.98
N THR A 951 14.76 7.76 -37.37
CA THR A 951 16.02 7.23 -36.88
C THR A 951 16.35 7.85 -35.52
N PRO A 952 16.48 7.08 -34.43
CA PRO A 952 16.91 7.59 -33.13
C PRO A 952 18.38 8.06 -33.18
N SER A 953 18.75 8.95 -32.27
CA SER A 953 20.14 9.39 -32.14
C SER A 953 21.04 8.31 -31.56
N ASP A 954 22.36 8.45 -31.82
CA ASP A 954 23.36 7.56 -31.23
C ASP A 954 23.37 7.64 -29.69
N ASP A 955 23.08 8.81 -29.12
CA ASP A 955 23.03 9.03 -27.67
C ASP A 955 21.88 8.26 -27.02
N LEU A 956 20.69 8.26 -27.63
CA LEU A 956 19.55 7.48 -27.13
C LEU A 956 19.80 5.97 -27.27
N MET A 957 20.42 5.56 -28.38
CA MET A 957 20.80 4.17 -28.60
C MET A 957 21.83 3.66 -27.57
N ALA A 958 22.72 4.54 -27.13
CA ALA A 958 23.70 4.20 -26.08
C ALA A 958 23.03 3.90 -24.72
N PHE A 959 21.96 4.58 -24.37
CA PHE A 959 21.19 4.27 -23.16
C PHE A 959 20.38 2.96 -23.25
N ALA A 960 20.00 2.53 -24.43
CA ALA A 960 19.22 1.31 -24.64
C ALA A 960 20.08 0.02 -24.61
N SER A 961 21.40 0.16 -24.80
CA SER A 961 22.37 -0.92 -24.70
C SER A 961 22.77 -1.19 -23.25
#